data_8e00c33e5df574ab502a742513fe5ce5
#
_entry.id   8e00c33e5df574ab502a742513fe5ce5
#
_cell.length_a   1.000
_cell.length_b   1.000
_cell.length_c   1.000
_cell.angle_alpha   90.00
_cell.angle_beta   90.00
_cell.angle_gamma   90.00
#
_symmetry.space_group_name_H-M   'P 1'
#
loop_
_entity.id
_entity.type
_entity.pdbx_description
1 polymer ?
#
loop_
_entity_poly.entity_id
_entity_poly.type
_entity_poly.pdbx_seq_one_letter_code
_entity_poly.pdbx_strand_id
1 'polypeptide(L)'
;MQKFWKRISSIGVAAALCVGMAQSIPSSVLAADGTPLFASECEDLTLEHDAQVATDVYGTSYPGYTGDGFVWVTSAGTMSFTVDAPETGMYRLMTRCIMYLDDIREAQVTVTRSDESESKKTVKIAHTDDWNDFNWGDLKLTKGENTITFGGGWGYCLYDNMTLTKTPKPEYSNATDTPVDPKATKETRALMSYLKSVYGSHIISGQQEIYGGGNDNNPELEFDYIKDKTGKLPAIRGFDFMNYNPLYGWDDGTSERAIAWAKDRNGIVTASWHINVPIDFDNYTLGDIVDWKKCTYQNYQKSNSTFNTANAVKEGTKEYEYFQEAMKDLAEQLQKLQDADVPIIFRPLHEAQGNEGNYGDGTSWFWWGDRGAEVYKELWKLLYTTLTEEYGLHNIIWEYNSYNYANSDTWYPGDDYVDIVAYDKYNCDNNRDDGLSAGTPNLSAISPIFNYLYELTNGKKMVAMAENDSIPSEENMVIENAGWLYFCPWYGEHLMSSQYNNPDDLKKMYTSDYCITLDELPADLYSNADVPVVTTTTASTIATTDVTSETTVSETVTSSETVTSSGITAPTTTTTTDTTASAPETDPTTTTTTGITTTTTTTGSTEEPTPGDILYGDVNLDGRIELVDAVILNKKVADVVTLGDAASKNADCNADGEVNGSDAITLLKFLVQIVDTLPYTEG
;
A
#
# COMPACT_ATOMS: atom_id res chain seq x y z
N MET A 1 -2.77 -31.10 -46.25
CA MET A 1 -1.86 -30.21 -47.03
C MET A 1 -2.54 -28.93 -47.53
N GLN A 2 -3.58 -28.42 -46.87
CA GLN A 2 -4.28 -27.17 -47.25
C GLN A 2 -4.42 -26.16 -46.09
N LYS A 3 -3.82 -26.44 -44.94
CA LYS A 3 -3.80 -25.51 -43.78
C LYS A 3 -2.42 -24.85 -43.53
N PHE A 4 -1.43 -25.13 -44.39
CA PHE A 4 -0.06 -24.60 -44.22
C PHE A 4 0.22 -23.37 -45.11
N TRP A 5 -0.67 -23.03 -46.03
CA TRP A 5 -0.45 -21.92 -46.99
C TRP A 5 -1.22 -20.63 -46.66
N LYS A 6 -1.93 -20.56 -45.54
CA LYS A 6 -2.63 -19.32 -45.12
C LYS A 6 -1.89 -18.49 -44.08
N ARG A 7 -0.70 -18.91 -43.65
CA ARG A 7 0.16 -18.14 -42.71
C ARG A 7 1.38 -17.47 -43.35
N ILE A 8 1.58 -17.61 -44.65
CA ILE A 8 2.71 -16.98 -45.37
C ILE A 8 2.29 -15.76 -46.19
N SER A 9 0.99 -15.47 -46.32
CA SER A 9 0.51 -14.32 -47.11
C SER A 9 0.27 -13.03 -46.31
N SER A 10 0.45 -13.02 -45.01
CA SER A 10 0.29 -11.84 -44.14
C SER A 10 1.62 -11.24 -43.66
N ILE A 11 2.74 -11.90 -43.91
CA ILE A 11 4.09 -11.38 -43.55
C ILE A 11 4.77 -10.69 -44.77
N GLY A 12 4.19 -10.77 -45.97
CA GLY A 12 4.80 -10.27 -47.21
C GLY A 12 4.40 -8.86 -47.66
N VAL A 13 3.58 -8.12 -46.88
CA VAL A 13 3.12 -6.78 -47.29
C VAL A 13 3.58 -5.67 -46.35
N ALA A 14 4.03 -6.00 -45.14
CA ALA A 14 4.57 -5.01 -44.21
C ALA A 14 6.08 -4.70 -44.37
N ALA A 15 6.79 -5.46 -45.20
CA ALA A 15 8.25 -5.29 -45.36
C ALA A 15 8.67 -4.47 -46.59
N ALA A 16 7.76 -3.80 -47.31
CA ALA A 16 8.07 -3.11 -48.57
C ALA A 16 7.83 -1.58 -48.58
N LEU A 17 7.59 -0.96 -47.38
CA LEU A 17 7.36 0.49 -47.30
C LEU A 17 8.30 1.25 -46.34
N CYS A 18 9.32 0.59 -45.78
CA CYS A 18 10.35 1.24 -44.97
C CYS A 18 11.69 1.43 -45.66
N VAL A 19 11.68 1.74 -46.98
CA VAL A 19 12.89 2.20 -47.68
C VAL A 19 12.62 3.57 -48.25
N GLY A 20 12.85 4.58 -47.41
CA GLY A 20 12.85 5.95 -47.88
C GLY A 20 12.74 6.96 -46.77
N MET A 21 13.83 7.24 -46.15
CA MET A 21 14.36 8.42 -45.50
C MET A 21 15.04 8.05 -44.19
N ALA A 22 16.24 7.49 -44.30
CA ALA A 22 17.22 7.60 -43.24
C ALA A 22 17.66 9.08 -43.20
N GLN A 23 16.90 9.90 -42.44
CA GLN A 23 17.49 11.13 -41.94
C GLN A 23 18.42 10.69 -40.78
N SER A 24 19.64 11.19 -40.85
CA SER A 24 20.71 10.93 -39.90
C SER A 24 20.26 11.20 -38.47
N ILE A 25 19.99 10.15 -37.73
CA ILE A 25 19.87 10.21 -36.28
C ILE A 25 21.22 10.74 -35.77
N PRO A 26 21.28 11.83 -35.00
CA PRO A 26 22.53 12.27 -34.42
C PRO A 26 23.03 11.16 -33.50
N SER A 27 24.29 10.78 -33.67
CA SER A 27 24.99 9.76 -32.92
C SER A 27 24.69 9.88 -31.42
N SER A 28 24.26 8.77 -30.80
CA SER A 28 24.02 8.60 -29.39
C SER A 28 25.08 9.31 -28.53
N VAL A 29 24.72 10.41 -27.92
CA VAL A 29 25.51 11.02 -26.87
C VAL A 29 25.15 10.21 -25.60
N LEU A 30 26.15 9.55 -25.02
CA LEU A 30 26.03 8.94 -23.68
C LEU A 30 25.52 10.02 -22.72
N ALA A 31 24.31 9.83 -22.19
CA ALA A 31 23.72 10.77 -21.25
C ALA A 31 24.60 10.85 -20.00
N ALA A 32 25.29 11.98 -19.84
CA ALA A 32 25.80 12.39 -18.53
C ALA A 32 24.61 12.88 -17.70
N ASP A 33 24.71 12.84 -16.38
CA ASP A 33 23.62 13.26 -15.48
C ASP A 33 23.01 14.59 -15.93
N GLY A 34 21.69 14.56 -16.24
CA GLY A 34 20.93 15.72 -16.67
C GLY A 34 20.87 15.98 -18.19
N THR A 35 21.59 15.23 -19.03
CA THR A 35 21.46 15.35 -20.49
C THR A 35 20.34 14.45 -20.98
N PRO A 36 19.36 14.96 -21.78
CA PRO A 36 18.30 14.11 -22.33
C PRO A 36 18.88 13.00 -23.23
N LEU A 37 18.39 11.77 -23.05
CA LEU A 37 18.63 10.68 -23.99
C LEU A 37 17.96 10.99 -25.34
N PHE A 38 16.81 11.67 -25.28
CA PHE A 38 16.06 12.12 -26.44
C PHE A 38 15.39 13.45 -26.13
N ALA A 39 15.36 14.35 -27.11
CA ALA A 39 14.62 15.60 -27.07
C ALA A 39 14.20 15.96 -28.51
N SER A 40 12.93 16.33 -28.70
CA SER A 40 12.37 16.69 -30.01
C SER A 40 11.15 17.58 -29.87
N GLU A 41 10.90 18.38 -30.90
CA GLU A 41 9.57 18.91 -31.16
C GLU A 41 8.66 17.74 -31.56
N CYS A 42 7.39 17.79 -31.17
CA CYS A 42 6.46 16.68 -31.41
C CYS A 42 6.07 16.54 -32.88
N GLU A 43 6.07 17.65 -33.63
CA GLU A 43 5.86 17.64 -35.09
C GLU A 43 6.93 16.90 -35.90
N ASP A 44 8.12 16.68 -35.32
CA ASP A 44 9.20 15.93 -35.92
C ASP A 44 9.11 14.41 -35.73
N LEU A 45 8.15 13.96 -34.94
CA LEU A 45 7.96 12.55 -34.64
C LEU A 45 7.19 11.80 -35.74
N THR A 46 7.17 10.47 -35.62
CA THR A 46 6.29 9.67 -36.48
C THR A 46 4.85 9.78 -35.98
N LEU A 47 4.01 10.39 -36.80
CA LEU A 47 2.60 10.62 -36.51
C LEU A 47 1.75 9.58 -37.23
N GLU A 48 0.79 8.97 -36.53
CA GLU A 48 -0.13 7.99 -37.11
C GLU A 48 -1.59 8.30 -36.73
N HIS A 49 -2.50 7.76 -37.53
CA HIS A 49 -3.95 7.90 -37.40
C HIS A 49 -4.39 9.37 -37.51
N ASP A 50 -5.02 9.90 -36.46
CA ASP A 50 -5.55 11.27 -36.41
C ASP A 50 -4.64 12.25 -35.64
N ALA A 51 -3.36 11.90 -35.43
CA ALA A 51 -2.35 12.84 -34.98
C ALA A 51 -1.93 13.73 -36.15
N GLN A 52 -1.94 15.05 -35.96
CA GLN A 52 -1.63 16.02 -37.01
C GLN A 52 -0.95 17.26 -36.46
N VAL A 53 -0.05 17.81 -37.27
CA VAL A 53 0.58 19.11 -36.97
C VAL A 53 -0.46 20.22 -37.15
N ALA A 54 -0.56 21.10 -36.16
CA ALA A 54 -1.51 22.20 -36.15
C ALA A 54 -0.90 23.46 -35.56
N THR A 55 -1.52 24.60 -35.83
CA THR A 55 -1.23 25.92 -35.24
C THR A 55 -2.47 26.52 -34.57
N ASP A 56 -3.60 25.90 -34.82
CA ASP A 56 -4.90 26.19 -34.16
C ASP A 56 -5.76 24.91 -34.08
N VAL A 57 -6.77 24.92 -33.23
CA VAL A 57 -7.78 23.88 -33.15
C VAL A 57 -9.16 24.51 -33.34
N TYR A 58 -9.83 24.15 -34.43
CA TYR A 58 -11.11 24.71 -34.81
C TYR A 58 -11.14 26.25 -34.84
N GLY A 59 -10.02 26.89 -35.24
CA GLY A 59 -9.85 28.35 -35.28
C GLY A 59 -9.51 29.00 -33.95
N THR A 60 -9.31 28.21 -32.89
CA THR A 60 -8.79 28.70 -31.62
C THR A 60 -7.26 28.57 -31.62
N SER A 61 -6.57 29.70 -31.40
CA SER A 61 -5.10 29.75 -31.35
C SER A 61 -4.61 29.43 -29.94
N TYR A 62 -3.51 28.64 -29.86
CA TYR A 62 -2.79 28.28 -28.61
C TYR A 62 -1.35 28.79 -28.71
N PRO A 63 -1.10 30.10 -28.52
CA PRO A 63 0.22 30.69 -28.71
C PRO A 63 1.20 30.22 -27.64
N GLY A 64 2.50 30.23 -27.95
CA GLY A 64 3.56 29.92 -26.99
C GLY A 64 4.16 28.51 -27.13
N TYR A 65 3.79 27.74 -28.15
CA TYR A 65 4.51 26.54 -28.57
C TYR A 65 5.88 26.89 -29.16
N THR A 66 6.77 25.90 -29.22
CA THR A 66 8.06 25.95 -29.89
C THR A 66 7.97 25.35 -31.31
N GLY A 67 9.02 25.38 -32.10
CA GLY A 67 9.00 24.79 -33.45
C GLY A 67 8.05 25.49 -34.42
N ASP A 68 7.55 24.74 -35.39
CA ASP A 68 6.69 25.22 -36.49
C ASP A 68 5.19 25.04 -36.17
N GLY A 69 4.84 24.30 -35.06
CA GLY A 69 3.49 24.00 -34.66
C GLY A 69 3.44 23.15 -33.39
N PHE A 70 2.33 22.51 -33.17
CA PHE A 70 2.15 21.49 -32.17
C PHE A 70 1.41 20.29 -32.75
N VAL A 71 1.50 19.12 -32.12
CA VAL A 71 0.73 17.97 -32.57
C VAL A 71 -0.59 17.93 -31.84
N TRP A 72 -1.67 17.99 -32.59
CA TRP A 72 -3.01 17.78 -32.10
C TRP A 72 -3.38 16.30 -32.23
N VAL A 73 -3.62 15.66 -31.10
CA VAL A 73 -4.05 14.26 -31.00
C VAL A 73 -5.51 14.21 -30.57
N THR A 74 -6.32 13.45 -31.29
CA THR A 74 -7.72 13.17 -30.96
C THR A 74 -7.87 11.73 -30.39
N SER A 75 -8.91 10.98 -30.77
CA SER A 75 -9.23 9.71 -30.12
C SER A 75 -8.22 8.59 -30.40
N ALA A 76 -7.66 8.51 -31.60
CA ALA A 76 -6.82 7.39 -32.02
C ALA A 76 -5.41 7.82 -32.45
N GLY A 77 -5.12 9.12 -32.45
CA GLY A 77 -3.83 9.64 -32.89
C GLY A 77 -2.70 9.20 -31.97
N THR A 78 -1.58 8.81 -32.58
CA THR A 78 -0.37 8.43 -31.86
C THR A 78 0.86 9.11 -32.43
N MET A 79 1.85 9.30 -31.56
CA MET A 79 3.17 9.76 -31.90
C MET A 79 4.19 8.73 -31.43
N SER A 80 5.22 8.46 -32.22
CA SER A 80 6.25 7.51 -31.82
C SER A 80 7.65 7.95 -32.19
N PHE A 81 8.62 7.48 -31.41
CA PHE A 81 10.04 7.66 -31.64
C PHE A 81 10.83 6.46 -31.12
N THR A 82 12.02 6.27 -31.64
CA THR A 82 12.93 5.19 -31.26
C THR A 82 14.20 5.76 -30.64
N VAL A 83 14.67 5.14 -29.55
CA VAL A 83 15.91 5.49 -28.87
C VAL A 83 16.77 4.27 -28.63
N ASP A 84 18.10 4.48 -28.65
CA ASP A 84 19.08 3.47 -28.26
C ASP A 84 19.51 3.73 -26.82
N ALA A 85 18.92 2.98 -25.86
CA ALA A 85 19.23 3.14 -24.45
C ALA A 85 20.62 2.56 -24.13
N PRO A 86 21.53 3.32 -23.50
CA PRO A 86 22.88 2.88 -23.19
C PRO A 86 22.94 1.75 -22.17
N GLU A 87 21.92 1.65 -21.32
CA GLU A 87 21.77 0.62 -20.30
C GLU A 87 20.29 0.36 -20.00
N THR A 88 19.98 -0.80 -19.45
CA THR A 88 18.66 -1.09 -18.89
C THR A 88 18.43 -0.24 -17.64
N GLY A 89 17.28 0.41 -17.54
CA GLY A 89 16.96 1.30 -16.40
C GLY A 89 15.68 2.09 -16.61
N MET A 90 15.46 3.03 -15.70
CA MET A 90 14.30 3.92 -15.74
C MET A 90 14.65 5.25 -16.41
N TYR A 91 13.72 5.72 -17.23
CA TYR A 91 13.86 6.95 -18.00
C TYR A 91 12.58 7.77 -17.91
N ARG A 92 12.68 9.02 -17.48
CA ARG A 92 11.56 9.93 -17.27
C ARG A 92 11.16 10.59 -18.60
N LEU A 93 9.90 10.42 -18.96
CA LEU A 93 9.31 11.09 -20.13
C LEU A 93 8.57 12.34 -19.68
N MET A 94 8.98 13.48 -20.19
CA MET A 94 8.33 14.77 -20.02
C MET A 94 7.82 15.28 -21.35
N THR A 95 6.62 15.85 -21.39
CA THR A 95 6.11 16.56 -22.56
C THR A 95 5.59 17.92 -22.15
N ARG A 96 5.77 18.89 -23.03
CA ARG A 96 5.07 20.16 -22.91
C ARG A 96 3.76 20.10 -23.68
N CYS A 97 2.64 20.24 -22.97
CA CYS A 97 1.32 20.00 -23.55
C CYS A 97 0.22 20.91 -22.97
N ILE A 98 -0.90 20.96 -23.67
CA ILE A 98 -2.16 21.54 -23.22
C ILE A 98 -3.27 20.50 -23.32
N MET A 99 -3.98 20.25 -22.21
CA MET A 99 -5.28 19.59 -22.24
C MET A 99 -6.36 20.65 -22.37
N TYR A 100 -6.82 20.87 -23.59
CA TYR A 100 -7.72 22.00 -23.92
C TYR A 100 -9.20 21.73 -23.62
N LEU A 101 -9.56 20.50 -23.26
CA LEU A 101 -10.92 20.13 -22.87
C LEU A 101 -11.11 20.26 -21.35
N ASP A 102 -12.29 20.69 -20.95
CA ASP A 102 -12.69 20.97 -19.55
C ASP A 102 -12.99 19.68 -18.76
N ASP A 103 -12.22 18.62 -18.99
CA ASP A 103 -12.39 17.35 -18.28
C ASP A 103 -11.04 16.64 -18.10
N ILE A 104 -11.04 15.51 -17.38
CA ILE A 104 -9.88 14.64 -17.24
C ILE A 104 -9.91 13.62 -18.38
N ARG A 105 -8.83 13.54 -19.14
CA ARG A 105 -8.67 12.60 -20.23
C ARG A 105 -7.59 11.57 -19.94
N GLU A 106 -7.67 10.43 -20.60
CA GLU A 106 -6.69 9.37 -20.51
C GLU A 106 -5.89 9.29 -21.81
N ALA A 107 -4.58 9.27 -21.67
CA ALA A 107 -3.66 9.00 -22.76
C ALA A 107 -2.77 7.82 -22.41
N GLN A 108 -2.20 7.15 -23.42
CA GLN A 108 -1.44 5.92 -23.22
C GLN A 108 -0.01 6.12 -23.67
N VAL A 109 0.92 5.46 -22.94
CA VAL A 109 2.31 5.29 -23.35
C VAL A 109 2.57 3.80 -23.49
N THR A 110 3.09 3.39 -24.64
CA THR A 110 3.54 2.01 -24.88
C THR A 110 5.04 2.04 -25.13
N VAL A 111 5.77 1.18 -24.45
CA VAL A 111 7.19 0.94 -24.68
C VAL A 111 7.35 -0.44 -25.28
N THR A 112 7.84 -0.53 -26.51
CA THR A 112 8.26 -1.77 -27.15
C THR A 112 9.79 -1.85 -27.06
N ARG A 113 10.30 -2.86 -26.38
CA ARG A 113 11.72 -3.00 -26.04
C ARG A 113 12.47 -3.78 -27.10
N SER A 114 13.80 -3.75 -27.01
CA SER A 114 14.70 -4.49 -27.93
C SER A 114 14.51 -6.01 -27.92
N ASP A 115 13.90 -6.58 -26.89
CA ASP A 115 13.56 -8.00 -26.76
C ASP A 115 12.13 -8.33 -27.20
N GLU A 116 11.46 -7.38 -27.87
CA GLU A 116 10.06 -7.45 -28.34
C GLU A 116 9.02 -7.46 -27.18
N SER A 117 9.44 -7.29 -25.92
CA SER A 117 8.52 -7.13 -24.82
C SER A 117 7.86 -5.75 -24.84
N GLU A 118 6.61 -5.67 -24.43
CA GLU A 118 5.85 -4.43 -24.39
C GLU A 118 5.37 -4.15 -22.95
N SER A 119 5.33 -2.86 -22.61
CA SER A 119 4.60 -2.38 -21.45
C SER A 119 3.73 -1.19 -21.85
N LYS A 120 2.54 -1.12 -21.25
CA LYS A 120 1.56 -0.07 -21.52
C LYS A 120 1.15 0.59 -20.22
N LYS A 121 1.15 1.91 -20.21
CA LYS A 121 0.74 2.74 -19.10
C LYS A 121 -0.35 3.70 -19.55
N THR A 122 -1.41 3.85 -18.75
CA THR A 122 -2.44 4.86 -18.94
C THR A 122 -2.19 6.01 -17.97
N VAL A 123 -2.23 7.23 -18.46
CA VAL A 123 -1.99 8.45 -17.69
C VAL A 123 -3.20 9.37 -17.81
N LYS A 124 -3.65 9.95 -16.70
CA LYS A 124 -4.73 10.92 -16.66
C LYS A 124 -4.17 12.33 -16.79
N ILE A 125 -4.70 13.10 -17.73
CA ILE A 125 -4.30 14.47 -17.98
C ILE A 125 -5.52 15.36 -17.69
N ALA A 126 -5.37 16.27 -16.73
CA ALA A 126 -6.38 17.25 -16.40
C ALA A 126 -6.29 18.48 -17.30
N HIS A 127 -7.37 19.24 -17.41
CA HIS A 127 -7.41 20.51 -18.13
C HIS A 127 -6.30 21.49 -17.70
N THR A 128 -5.73 22.20 -18.68
CA THR A 128 -4.75 23.28 -18.44
C THR A 128 -5.07 24.46 -19.33
N ASP A 129 -4.99 25.67 -18.77
CA ASP A 129 -5.23 26.92 -19.51
C ASP A 129 -4.08 27.31 -20.45
N ASP A 130 -2.85 26.89 -20.08
CA ASP A 130 -1.60 27.21 -20.78
C ASP A 130 -0.75 25.96 -20.99
N TRP A 131 0.34 26.11 -21.78
CA TRP A 131 1.37 25.10 -21.97
C TRP A 131 2.04 24.75 -20.64
N ASN A 132 1.99 23.48 -20.24
CA ASN A 132 2.62 22.96 -19.04
C ASN A 132 3.51 21.76 -19.35
N ASP A 133 4.58 21.64 -18.59
CA ASP A 133 5.40 20.43 -18.59
C ASP A 133 4.69 19.32 -17.83
N PHE A 134 4.38 18.25 -18.52
CA PHE A 134 3.67 17.11 -17.98
C PHE A 134 4.61 15.91 -17.82
N ASN A 135 4.65 15.35 -16.62
CA ASN A 135 5.44 14.16 -16.30
C ASN A 135 4.62 12.90 -16.57
N TRP A 136 4.99 12.15 -17.62
CA TRP A 136 4.40 10.85 -17.93
C TRP A 136 4.85 9.74 -17.00
N GLY A 137 5.77 10.04 -16.10
CA GLY A 137 6.42 9.11 -15.21
C GLY A 137 7.60 8.39 -15.85
N ASP A 138 8.17 7.49 -15.08
CA ASP A 138 9.34 6.77 -15.46
C ASP A 138 8.98 5.53 -16.30
N LEU A 139 9.72 5.32 -17.39
CA LEU A 139 9.57 4.22 -18.33
C LEU A 139 10.77 3.28 -18.20
N LYS A 140 10.53 1.98 -18.07
CA LYS A 140 11.59 0.96 -18.07
C LYS A 140 12.02 0.68 -19.51
N LEU A 141 13.25 1.03 -19.85
CA LEU A 141 13.89 0.69 -21.12
C LEU A 141 14.92 -0.41 -20.93
N THR A 142 15.07 -1.29 -21.92
CA THR A 142 16.18 -2.22 -21.99
C THR A 142 17.33 -1.62 -22.76
N LYS A 143 18.56 -2.06 -22.45
CA LYS A 143 19.73 -1.64 -23.22
C LYS A 143 19.54 -1.96 -24.70
N GLY A 144 19.81 -0.99 -25.57
CA GLY A 144 19.61 -1.07 -27.02
C GLY A 144 18.34 -0.34 -27.47
N GLU A 145 17.83 -0.73 -28.61
CA GLU A 145 16.72 -0.07 -29.27
C GLU A 145 15.40 -0.26 -28.53
N ASN A 146 14.69 0.84 -28.27
CA ASN A 146 13.35 0.86 -27.67
C ASN A 146 12.49 1.84 -28.45
N THR A 147 11.25 1.48 -28.76
CA THR A 147 10.26 2.36 -29.38
C THR A 147 9.25 2.80 -28.35
N ILE A 148 9.08 4.11 -28.22
CA ILE A 148 8.08 4.71 -27.34
C ILE A 148 6.97 5.29 -28.21
N THR A 149 5.72 4.85 -27.98
CA THR A 149 4.52 5.33 -28.64
C THR A 149 3.60 5.95 -27.61
N PHE A 150 3.13 7.15 -27.82
CA PHE A 150 2.20 7.81 -26.90
C PHE A 150 1.08 8.55 -27.65
N GLY A 151 -0.01 8.80 -26.94
CA GLY A 151 -1.27 9.26 -27.52
C GLY A 151 -2.35 8.18 -27.48
N GLY A 152 -3.38 8.33 -28.25
CA GLY A 152 -4.55 7.46 -28.24
C GLY A 152 -5.37 7.59 -26.94
N GLY A 153 -6.27 6.62 -26.69
CA GLY A 153 -6.99 6.54 -25.43
C GLY A 153 -8.01 7.67 -25.16
N TRP A 154 -8.41 8.43 -26.19
CA TRP A 154 -9.27 9.62 -26.05
C TRP A 154 -8.57 10.81 -25.35
N GLY A 155 -7.25 10.91 -25.48
CA GLY A 155 -6.42 11.90 -24.82
C GLY A 155 -6.74 13.35 -25.20
N TYR A 156 -7.08 13.63 -26.48
CA TYR A 156 -7.47 14.97 -26.93
C TYR A 156 -6.53 16.09 -26.45
N CYS A 157 -5.24 15.89 -26.56
CA CYS A 157 -4.23 16.79 -26.04
C CYS A 157 -3.45 17.45 -27.18
N LEU A 158 -2.88 18.62 -26.91
CA LEU A 158 -1.94 19.33 -27.77
C LEU A 158 -0.54 19.10 -27.21
N TYR A 159 0.38 18.64 -28.04
CA TYR A 159 1.75 18.32 -27.63
C TYR A 159 2.73 19.20 -28.42
N ASP A 160 3.58 19.91 -27.69
CA ASP A 160 4.58 20.84 -28.22
C ASP A 160 5.93 20.12 -28.41
N ASN A 161 6.61 19.84 -27.33
CA ASN A 161 7.90 19.16 -27.36
C ASN A 161 7.98 18.08 -26.26
N MET A 162 9.01 17.25 -26.32
CA MET A 162 9.26 16.23 -25.33
C MET A 162 10.72 16.00 -25.04
N THR A 163 10.98 15.47 -23.86
CA THR A 163 12.29 14.99 -23.44
C THR A 163 12.20 13.65 -22.76
N LEU A 164 13.20 12.81 -22.96
CA LEU A 164 13.40 11.55 -22.26
C LEU A 164 14.76 11.60 -21.58
N THR A 165 14.79 11.60 -20.26
CA THR A 165 16.01 11.68 -19.47
C THR A 165 16.15 10.45 -18.59
N LYS A 166 17.37 10.03 -18.29
CA LYS A 166 17.57 8.99 -17.29
C LYS A 166 16.99 9.45 -15.95
N THR A 167 16.16 8.61 -15.31
CA THR A 167 15.60 8.92 -14.01
C THR A 167 16.72 9.04 -12.97
N PRO A 168 16.80 10.15 -12.22
CA PRO A 168 17.78 10.29 -11.15
C PRO A 168 17.63 9.19 -10.13
N LYS A 169 18.74 8.68 -9.62
CA LYS A 169 18.71 7.75 -8.47
C LYS A 169 18.37 8.53 -7.21
N PRO A 170 17.55 7.95 -6.32
CA PRO A 170 17.35 8.53 -4.99
C PRO A 170 18.66 8.64 -4.22
N GLU A 171 18.85 9.75 -3.53
CA GLU A 171 20.01 9.97 -2.64
C GLU A 171 19.72 9.40 -1.25
N TYR A 172 19.84 8.09 -1.10
CA TYR A 172 19.55 7.39 0.15
C TYR A 172 20.36 7.89 1.35
N SER A 173 21.51 8.53 1.11
CA SER A 173 22.33 9.18 2.14
C SER A 173 21.61 10.30 2.88
N ASN A 174 20.59 10.92 2.27
CA ASN A 174 19.84 12.03 2.86
C ASN A 174 18.90 11.59 4.00
N ALA A 175 18.50 10.30 4.05
CA ALA A 175 17.66 9.82 5.12
C ALA A 175 18.38 9.89 6.47
N THR A 176 17.65 10.32 7.52
CA THR A 176 18.20 10.41 8.88
C THR A 176 18.13 9.06 9.61
N ASP A 177 19.08 8.83 10.51
CA ASP A 177 19.07 7.76 11.50
C ASP A 177 18.67 8.26 12.90
N THR A 178 18.34 9.55 13.01
CA THR A 178 17.96 10.16 14.28
C THR A 178 16.45 10.02 14.45
N PRO A 179 15.98 9.28 15.49
CA PRO A 179 14.57 9.20 15.79
C PRO A 179 13.94 10.56 16.08
N VAL A 180 12.66 10.74 15.70
CA VAL A 180 11.89 11.96 15.99
C VAL A 180 11.67 12.16 17.48
N ASP A 181 11.62 11.08 18.26
CA ASP A 181 11.61 11.18 19.71
C ASP A 181 13.03 11.53 20.23
N PRO A 182 13.26 12.74 20.77
CA PRO A 182 14.56 13.14 21.28
C PRO A 182 15.02 12.34 22.50
N LYS A 183 14.11 11.63 23.14
CA LYS A 183 14.39 10.76 24.29
C LYS A 183 14.47 9.27 23.92
N ALA A 184 14.40 8.95 22.62
CA ALA A 184 14.46 7.56 22.16
C ALA A 184 15.54 6.75 22.90
N THR A 185 15.25 5.51 23.23
CA THR A 185 16.19 4.63 23.97
C THR A 185 17.46 4.39 23.15
N LYS A 186 18.50 3.92 23.78
CA LYS A 186 19.75 3.58 23.07
C LYS A 186 19.53 2.45 22.05
N GLU A 187 18.65 1.50 22.38
CA GLU A 187 18.27 0.39 21.51
C GLU A 187 17.51 0.89 20.28
N THR A 188 16.59 1.83 20.45
CA THR A 188 15.85 2.48 19.37
C THR A 188 16.80 3.23 18.43
N ARG A 189 17.77 3.97 18.98
CA ARG A 189 18.78 4.67 18.19
C ARG A 189 19.70 3.69 17.44
N ALA A 190 20.10 2.59 18.11
CA ALA A 190 20.91 1.56 17.48
C ALA A 190 20.18 0.91 16.30
N LEU A 191 18.90 0.57 16.47
CA LEU A 191 18.09 0.02 15.40
C LEU A 191 17.94 1.04 14.25
N MET A 192 17.61 2.30 14.51
CA MET A 192 17.51 3.33 13.47
C MET A 192 18.82 3.50 12.69
N SER A 193 19.97 3.48 13.38
CA SER A 193 21.28 3.56 12.74
C SER A 193 21.54 2.34 11.85
N TYR A 194 21.17 1.13 12.30
CA TYR A 194 21.26 -0.08 11.49
C TYR A 194 20.36 0.00 10.24
N LEU A 195 19.08 0.35 10.41
CA LEU A 195 18.13 0.48 9.30
C LEU A 195 18.66 1.45 8.24
N LYS A 196 19.16 2.61 8.69
CA LYS A 196 19.77 3.60 7.79
C LYS A 196 21.01 3.05 7.08
N SER A 197 21.84 2.23 7.74
CA SER A 197 23.08 1.71 7.16
C SER A 197 22.85 0.78 5.98
N VAL A 198 21.71 0.10 5.91
CA VAL A 198 21.33 -0.84 4.86
C VAL A 198 20.38 -0.24 3.82
N TYR A 199 19.76 0.90 4.13
CA TYR A 199 18.77 1.57 3.28
C TYR A 199 19.32 1.92 1.89
N GLY A 200 18.59 1.49 0.85
CA GLY A 200 18.95 1.71 -0.55
C GLY A 200 20.04 0.77 -1.10
N SER A 201 20.67 -0.06 -0.24
CA SER A 201 21.67 -1.07 -0.65
C SER A 201 21.17 -2.50 -0.49
N HIS A 202 20.30 -2.74 0.46
CA HIS A 202 19.68 -4.04 0.76
C HIS A 202 18.21 -3.84 1.10
N ILE A 203 17.45 -4.94 1.07
CA ILE A 203 16.09 -5.00 1.59
C ILE A 203 16.05 -5.96 2.77
N ILE A 204 15.32 -5.61 3.84
CA ILE A 204 15.17 -6.48 5.01
C ILE A 204 13.93 -7.35 4.82
N SER A 205 14.04 -8.65 4.99
CA SER A 205 12.91 -9.57 4.90
C SER A 205 12.00 -9.46 6.11
N GLY A 206 10.69 -9.46 5.88
CA GLY A 206 9.68 -9.45 6.93
C GLY A 206 8.56 -10.44 6.67
N GLN A 207 7.77 -10.70 7.70
CA GLN A 207 6.52 -11.47 7.64
C GLN A 207 5.58 -11.01 8.75
N GLN A 208 4.32 -10.72 8.39
CA GLN A 208 3.25 -10.46 9.35
C GLN A 208 2.83 -11.77 10.03
N GLU A 209 2.78 -11.75 11.37
CA GLU A 209 2.17 -12.83 12.16
C GLU A 209 0.66 -12.75 12.07
N ILE A 210 -0.02 -13.89 12.01
CA ILE A 210 -1.46 -13.90 12.18
C ILE A 210 -1.85 -13.49 13.61
N TYR A 211 -2.91 -12.72 13.74
CA TYR A 211 -3.44 -12.31 15.05
C TYR A 211 -3.76 -13.50 15.96
N GLY A 212 -3.78 -13.24 17.26
CA GLY A 212 -4.06 -14.27 18.27
C GLY A 212 -5.33 -15.06 18.01
N GLY A 213 -5.24 -16.38 18.11
CA GLY A 213 -6.31 -17.31 17.77
C GLY A 213 -6.42 -17.72 16.31
N GLY A 214 -5.67 -17.06 15.40
CA GLY A 214 -5.60 -17.46 14.00
C GLY A 214 -4.78 -18.73 13.77
N ASN A 215 -4.88 -19.33 12.58
CA ASN A 215 -4.17 -20.56 12.19
C ASN A 215 -4.31 -21.68 13.24
N ASP A 216 -5.49 -21.86 13.83
CA ASP A 216 -5.70 -22.84 14.95
C ASP A 216 -4.74 -22.65 16.13
N ASN A 217 -4.44 -21.41 16.49
CA ASN A 217 -3.45 -20.98 17.48
C ASN A 217 -1.99 -21.33 17.11
N ASN A 218 -1.65 -21.39 15.85
CA ASN A 218 -0.29 -21.58 15.38
C ASN A 218 0.30 -20.27 14.77
N PRO A 219 0.94 -19.41 15.55
CA PRO A 219 1.53 -18.17 15.06
C PRO A 219 2.83 -18.39 14.26
N GLU A 220 3.34 -19.62 14.19
CA GLU A 220 4.56 -19.96 13.47
C GLU A 220 4.31 -20.47 12.02
N LEU A 221 3.04 -20.61 11.60
CA LEU A 221 2.69 -21.27 10.33
C LEU A 221 3.40 -20.64 9.12
N GLU A 222 3.35 -19.33 9.00
CA GLU A 222 3.99 -18.58 7.90
C GLU A 222 5.51 -18.65 8.00
N PHE A 223 6.07 -18.59 9.22
CA PHE A 223 7.51 -18.66 9.47
C PHE A 223 8.07 -20.06 9.16
N ASP A 224 7.33 -21.10 9.51
CA ASP A 224 7.67 -22.48 9.17
C ASP A 224 7.60 -22.72 7.66
N TYR A 225 6.59 -22.14 6.98
CA TYR A 225 6.49 -22.18 5.53
C TYR A 225 7.68 -21.51 4.84
N ILE A 226 8.05 -20.29 5.25
CA ILE A 226 9.26 -19.62 4.72
C ILE A 226 10.48 -20.48 4.96
N LYS A 227 10.66 -21.01 6.17
CA LYS A 227 11.80 -21.87 6.52
C LYS A 227 11.86 -23.14 5.67
N ASP A 228 10.72 -23.76 5.41
CA ASP A 228 10.64 -24.95 4.55
C ASP A 228 11.02 -24.65 3.09
N LYS A 229 10.51 -23.53 2.54
CA LYS A 229 10.72 -23.17 1.13
C LYS A 229 12.10 -22.59 0.85
N THR A 230 12.65 -21.81 1.79
CA THR A 230 13.86 -21.01 1.55
C THR A 230 15.09 -21.51 2.33
N GLY A 231 14.90 -22.20 3.44
CA GLY A 231 15.95 -22.52 4.42
C GLY A 231 16.28 -21.37 5.38
N LYS A 232 15.65 -20.19 5.23
CA LYS A 232 15.88 -18.97 6.00
C LYS A 232 14.64 -18.59 6.82
N LEU A 233 14.80 -17.64 7.75
CA LEU A 233 13.70 -16.97 8.45
C LEU A 233 13.74 -15.48 8.15
N PRO A 234 12.58 -14.79 8.16
CA PRO A 234 12.57 -13.33 7.99
C PRO A 234 13.26 -12.64 9.14
N ALA A 235 13.89 -11.50 8.88
CA ALA A 235 14.53 -10.67 9.89
C ALA A 235 13.53 -9.91 10.74
N ILE A 236 12.42 -9.45 10.12
CA ILE A 236 11.33 -8.72 10.78
C ILE A 236 10.15 -9.67 11.01
N ARG A 237 9.58 -9.61 12.22
CA ARG A 237 8.26 -10.18 12.53
C ARG A 237 7.30 -9.05 12.80
N GLY A 238 6.21 -9.00 12.03
CA GLY A 238 5.15 -8.03 12.18
C GLY A 238 4.05 -8.56 13.09
N PHE A 239 3.52 -7.70 13.94
CA PHE A 239 2.47 -8.01 14.92
C PHE A 239 1.29 -7.06 14.77
N ASP A 240 0.20 -7.34 15.46
CA ASP A 240 -0.94 -6.46 15.58
C ASP A 240 -1.45 -6.42 17.02
N PHE A 241 -1.53 -5.22 17.56
CA PHE A 241 -2.06 -5.00 18.92
C PHE A 241 -3.60 -4.92 18.96
N MET A 242 -4.31 -5.42 17.96
CA MET A 242 -5.76 -5.32 17.81
C MET A 242 -6.57 -5.83 19.02
N ASN A 243 -6.02 -6.80 19.77
CA ASN A 243 -6.70 -7.40 20.93
C ASN A 243 -6.55 -6.58 22.20
N TYR A 244 -5.61 -5.62 22.24
CA TYR A 244 -5.41 -4.77 23.40
C TYR A 244 -6.24 -3.49 23.27
N ASN A 245 -7.41 -3.52 23.88
CA ASN A 245 -8.39 -2.46 23.86
C ASN A 245 -9.37 -2.59 25.06
N PRO A 246 -10.09 -1.54 25.44
CA PRO A 246 -10.96 -1.54 26.61
C PRO A 246 -12.26 -2.35 26.46
N LEU A 247 -12.50 -2.99 25.31
CA LEU A 247 -13.80 -3.61 25.02
C LEU A 247 -13.94 -5.04 25.52
N TYR A 248 -12.93 -5.89 25.33
CA TYR A 248 -13.01 -7.31 25.69
C TYR A 248 -11.79 -7.85 26.43
N GLY A 249 -10.73 -7.07 26.56
CA GLY A 249 -9.61 -7.38 27.46
C GLY A 249 -8.93 -8.71 27.20
N TRP A 250 -8.71 -9.07 25.96
CA TRP A 250 -8.05 -10.32 25.59
C TRP A 250 -6.54 -10.10 25.47
N ASP A 251 -5.79 -10.66 26.42
CA ASP A 251 -4.33 -10.74 26.32
C ASP A 251 -3.97 -12.00 25.52
N ASP A 252 -3.55 -11.83 24.29
CA ASP A 252 -3.17 -12.92 23.38
C ASP A 252 -1.66 -13.21 23.35
N GLY A 253 -0.88 -12.56 24.21
CA GLY A 253 0.56 -12.75 24.34
C GLY A 253 1.38 -12.14 23.19
N THR A 254 0.85 -11.18 22.45
CA THR A 254 1.56 -10.50 21.35
C THR A 254 2.85 -9.83 21.86
N SER A 255 2.79 -9.11 22.98
CA SER A 255 3.99 -8.46 23.54
C SER A 255 5.08 -9.45 23.92
N GLU A 256 4.71 -10.57 24.52
CA GLU A 256 5.64 -11.64 24.92
C GLU A 256 6.30 -12.29 23.69
N ARG A 257 5.54 -12.54 22.61
CA ARG A 257 6.10 -13.06 21.36
C ARG A 257 7.02 -12.06 20.67
N ALA A 258 6.68 -10.76 20.69
CA ALA A 258 7.52 -9.69 20.16
C ALA A 258 8.85 -9.59 20.93
N ILE A 259 8.80 -9.65 22.27
CA ILE A 259 9.99 -9.67 23.13
C ILE A 259 10.84 -10.91 22.84
N ALA A 260 10.24 -12.09 22.74
CA ALA A 260 10.95 -13.33 22.42
C ALA A 260 11.62 -13.28 21.03
N TRP A 261 10.96 -12.69 20.02
CA TRP A 261 11.55 -12.50 18.69
C TRP A 261 12.81 -11.64 18.74
N ALA A 262 12.77 -10.52 19.47
CA ALA A 262 13.92 -9.62 19.59
C ALA A 262 15.02 -10.19 20.49
N LYS A 263 14.69 -10.73 21.66
CA LYS A 263 15.68 -11.15 22.66
C LYS A 263 16.25 -12.52 22.42
N ASP A 264 15.43 -13.50 22.03
CA ASP A 264 15.88 -14.89 21.89
C ASP A 264 16.45 -15.14 20.47
N ARG A 265 15.99 -14.37 19.46
CA ARG A 265 16.38 -14.55 18.07
C ARG A 265 17.14 -13.36 17.47
N ASN A 266 17.31 -12.28 18.20
CA ASN A 266 17.92 -11.03 17.73
C ASN A 266 17.20 -10.44 16.49
N GLY A 267 15.88 -10.68 16.36
CA GLY A 267 15.07 -10.24 15.24
C GLY A 267 14.50 -8.82 15.45
N ILE A 268 14.03 -8.20 14.39
CA ILE A 268 13.39 -6.87 14.39
C ILE A 268 11.89 -7.05 14.59
N VAL A 269 11.27 -6.13 15.34
CA VAL A 269 9.84 -6.11 15.64
C VAL A 269 9.17 -4.93 14.94
N THR A 270 8.10 -5.19 14.17
CA THR A 270 7.16 -4.15 13.73
C THR A 270 5.76 -4.50 14.20
N ALA A 271 4.90 -3.50 14.34
CA ALA A 271 3.50 -3.75 14.67
C ALA A 271 2.56 -2.67 14.12
N SER A 272 1.38 -3.11 13.70
CA SER A 272 0.20 -2.28 13.49
C SER A 272 -0.70 -2.28 14.73
N TRP A 273 -1.73 -1.45 14.69
CA TRP A 273 -2.79 -1.42 15.71
C TRP A 273 -4.14 -1.20 15.04
N HIS A 274 -4.85 -2.28 14.78
CA HIS A 274 -6.23 -2.23 14.32
C HIS A 274 -7.14 -1.89 15.49
N ILE A 275 -7.48 -0.63 15.65
CA ILE A 275 -8.19 -0.10 16.80
C ILE A 275 -9.68 -0.43 16.71
N ASN A 276 -10.15 -1.28 17.62
CA ASN A 276 -11.56 -1.63 17.71
C ASN A 276 -12.36 -0.53 18.41
N VAL A 277 -13.58 -0.29 17.90
CA VAL A 277 -14.60 0.53 18.56
C VAL A 277 -15.93 -0.22 18.57
N PRO A 278 -16.84 0.04 19.53
CA PRO A 278 -18.18 -0.53 19.52
C PRO A 278 -18.93 -0.15 18.24
N ILE A 279 -19.67 -1.10 17.67
CA ILE A 279 -20.57 -0.84 16.53
C ILE A 279 -21.64 0.20 16.92
N ASP A 280 -22.28 0.00 18.05
CA ASP A 280 -23.26 0.94 18.63
C ASP A 280 -22.58 1.82 19.70
N PHE A 281 -21.74 2.74 19.28
CA PHE A 281 -21.00 3.62 20.18
C PHE A 281 -21.93 4.62 20.88
N ASP A 282 -23.04 5.03 20.26
CA ASP A 282 -23.99 5.96 20.88
C ASP A 282 -24.56 5.42 22.20
N ASN A 283 -24.85 4.11 22.24
CA ASN A 283 -25.39 3.43 23.44
C ASN A 283 -24.32 2.74 24.28
N TYR A 284 -23.06 2.73 23.88
CA TYR A 284 -21.95 2.19 24.66
C TYR A 284 -21.69 3.06 25.90
N THR A 285 -21.42 2.44 27.05
CA THR A 285 -20.96 3.14 28.27
C THR A 285 -19.48 2.86 28.44
N LEU A 286 -18.68 3.90 28.68
CA LEU A 286 -17.24 3.74 28.92
C LEU A 286 -16.99 2.75 30.07
N GLY A 287 -16.08 1.81 29.83
CA GLY A 287 -15.76 0.73 30.75
C GLY A 287 -16.64 -0.52 30.66
N ASP A 288 -17.70 -0.52 29.83
CA ASP A 288 -18.48 -1.73 29.57
C ASP A 288 -17.67 -2.72 28.73
N ILE A 289 -17.68 -3.99 29.14
CA ILE A 289 -17.11 -5.07 28.32
C ILE A 289 -18.10 -5.43 27.20
N VAL A 290 -17.64 -5.45 25.98
CA VAL A 290 -18.42 -5.72 24.78
C VAL A 290 -17.91 -6.98 24.11
N ASP A 291 -18.83 -7.86 23.71
CA ASP A 291 -18.47 -9.03 22.88
C ASP A 291 -17.80 -8.54 21.60
N TRP A 292 -16.66 -9.15 21.23
CA TRP A 292 -15.89 -8.79 20.03
C TRP A 292 -16.74 -8.75 18.74
N LYS A 293 -17.84 -9.54 18.64
CA LYS A 293 -18.81 -9.51 17.55
C LYS A 293 -19.64 -8.23 17.47
N LYS A 294 -19.64 -7.42 18.53
CA LYS A 294 -20.29 -6.12 18.58
C LYS A 294 -19.31 -4.95 18.43
N CYS A 295 -18.08 -5.25 18.03
CA CYS A 295 -17.01 -4.31 17.74
C CYS A 295 -16.67 -4.36 16.27
N THR A 296 -15.82 -3.45 15.82
CA THR A 296 -15.33 -3.40 14.43
C THR A 296 -14.26 -4.44 14.10
N TYR A 297 -14.06 -5.44 14.94
CA TYR A 297 -13.00 -6.46 14.85
C TYR A 297 -12.85 -7.14 13.48
N GLN A 298 -13.96 -7.49 12.82
CA GLN A 298 -13.90 -8.14 11.49
C GLN A 298 -13.97 -7.17 10.34
N ASN A 299 -14.38 -5.95 10.61
CA ASN A 299 -14.58 -4.94 9.61
C ASN A 299 -14.47 -3.57 10.26
N TYR A 300 -13.29 -3.00 10.18
CA TYR A 300 -12.96 -1.70 10.77
C TYR A 300 -13.60 -0.52 10.05
N GLN A 301 -14.45 -0.80 9.04
CA GLN A 301 -15.09 0.24 8.25
C GLN A 301 -15.96 1.14 9.13
N LYS A 302 -15.86 2.42 8.89
CA LYS A 302 -16.64 3.44 9.56
C LYS A 302 -18.14 3.21 9.47
N SER A 303 -18.64 2.74 8.33
CA SER A 303 -20.06 2.42 8.13
C SER A 303 -20.61 1.40 9.13
N ASN A 304 -19.74 0.69 9.85
CA ASN A 304 -20.10 -0.31 10.84
C ASN A 304 -20.12 0.24 12.26
N SER A 305 -19.87 1.54 12.48
CA SER A 305 -19.88 2.12 13.83
C SER A 305 -20.47 3.53 13.84
N THR A 306 -21.14 3.86 14.94
CA THR A 306 -21.60 5.23 15.23
C THR A 306 -20.51 6.09 15.88
N PHE A 307 -19.30 5.59 16.03
CA PHE A 307 -18.14 6.33 16.55
C PHE A 307 -17.82 7.54 15.67
N ASN A 308 -17.70 8.72 16.28
CA ASN A 308 -17.40 9.95 15.55
C ASN A 308 -15.93 10.35 15.72
N THR A 309 -15.11 10.04 14.73
CA THR A 309 -13.67 10.34 14.73
C THR A 309 -13.33 11.80 15.04
N ALA A 310 -14.16 12.76 14.56
CA ALA A 310 -13.92 14.17 14.85
C ALA A 310 -14.07 14.54 16.33
N ASN A 311 -14.67 13.68 17.13
CA ASN A 311 -14.77 13.87 18.57
C ASN A 311 -13.59 13.21 19.31
N ALA A 312 -12.93 12.20 18.72
CA ALA A 312 -11.79 11.52 19.34
C ALA A 312 -10.59 12.46 19.62
N VAL A 313 -10.52 13.60 18.94
CA VAL A 313 -9.50 14.64 19.15
C VAL A 313 -9.99 15.81 19.99
N LYS A 314 -11.20 15.73 20.60
CA LYS A 314 -11.80 16.81 21.40
C LYS A 314 -11.94 16.38 22.85
N GLU A 315 -11.13 16.93 23.72
CA GLU A 315 -11.16 16.71 25.16
C GLU A 315 -12.59 16.86 25.73
N GLY A 316 -12.99 15.92 26.60
CA GLY A 316 -14.28 15.90 27.26
C GLY A 316 -15.43 15.31 26.44
N THR A 317 -15.16 14.79 25.25
CA THR A 317 -16.12 13.97 24.51
C THR A 317 -15.95 12.49 24.86
N LYS A 318 -17.01 11.71 24.66
CA LYS A 318 -17.01 10.28 24.97
C LYS A 318 -15.99 9.50 24.08
N GLU A 319 -15.86 9.91 22.83
CA GLU A 319 -14.90 9.32 21.89
C GLU A 319 -13.45 9.63 22.28
N TYR A 320 -13.19 10.82 22.79
CA TYR A 320 -11.86 11.19 23.29
C TYR A 320 -11.49 10.33 24.51
N GLU A 321 -12.39 10.24 25.51
CA GLU A 321 -12.17 9.42 26.69
C GLU A 321 -11.98 7.94 26.34
N TYR A 322 -12.78 7.41 25.39
CA TYR A 322 -12.58 6.05 24.87
C TYR A 322 -11.19 5.86 24.25
N PHE A 323 -10.75 6.82 23.43
CA PHE A 323 -9.45 6.73 22.78
C PHE A 323 -8.30 6.84 23.79
N GLN A 324 -8.46 7.64 24.86
CA GLN A 324 -7.50 7.66 25.97
C GLN A 324 -7.41 6.32 26.69
N GLU A 325 -8.54 5.65 26.97
CA GLU A 325 -8.54 4.31 27.55
C GLU A 325 -7.87 3.28 26.60
N ALA A 326 -8.16 3.33 25.31
CA ALA A 326 -7.53 2.45 24.33
C ALA A 326 -6.00 2.69 24.24
N MET A 327 -5.54 3.94 24.24
CA MET A 327 -4.12 4.27 24.28
C MET A 327 -3.44 3.79 25.58
N LYS A 328 -4.14 3.80 26.70
CA LYS A 328 -3.63 3.26 27.95
C LYS A 328 -3.39 1.75 27.87
N ASP A 329 -4.37 0.99 27.36
CA ASP A 329 -4.22 -0.47 27.20
C ASP A 329 -3.06 -0.81 26.27
N LEU A 330 -2.92 -0.07 25.16
CA LEU A 330 -1.77 -0.19 24.26
C LEU A 330 -0.46 0.16 24.97
N ALA A 331 -0.43 1.28 25.72
CA ALA A 331 0.76 1.72 26.42
C ALA A 331 1.28 0.70 27.44
N GLU A 332 0.38 -0.03 28.12
CA GLU A 332 0.75 -1.13 29.02
C GLU A 332 1.49 -2.25 28.28
N GLN A 333 1.15 -2.52 27.02
CA GLN A 333 1.82 -3.52 26.20
C GLN A 333 3.17 -3.01 25.68
N LEU A 334 3.23 -1.79 25.16
CA LEU A 334 4.46 -1.19 24.71
C LEU A 334 5.48 -0.97 25.84
N GLN A 335 4.99 -0.74 27.08
CA GLN A 335 5.85 -0.66 28.27
C GLN A 335 6.55 -1.99 28.54
N LYS A 336 5.89 -3.15 28.34
CA LYS A 336 6.54 -4.47 28.47
C LYS A 336 7.76 -4.57 27.53
N LEU A 337 7.62 -4.09 26.28
CA LEU A 337 8.72 -4.07 25.32
C LEU A 337 9.84 -3.12 25.77
N GLN A 338 9.48 -1.91 26.24
CA GLN A 338 10.47 -0.94 26.74
C GLN A 338 11.22 -1.47 27.95
N ASP A 339 10.53 -2.10 28.91
CA ASP A 339 11.13 -2.70 30.11
C ASP A 339 12.09 -3.86 29.76
N ALA A 340 11.85 -4.49 28.60
CA ALA A 340 12.71 -5.52 28.02
C ALA A 340 13.82 -4.96 27.12
N ASP A 341 14.01 -3.65 27.01
CA ASP A 341 14.93 -3.00 26.06
C ASP A 341 14.69 -3.46 24.59
N VAL A 342 13.43 -3.54 24.16
CA VAL A 342 13.05 -3.90 22.79
C VAL A 342 12.46 -2.70 22.09
N PRO A 343 13.13 -2.17 21.04
CA PRO A 343 12.55 -1.16 20.19
C PRO A 343 11.53 -1.78 19.23
N ILE A 344 10.57 -0.98 18.80
CA ILE A 344 9.51 -1.41 17.87
C ILE A 344 9.32 -0.39 16.76
N ILE A 345 9.20 -0.86 15.51
CA ILE A 345 8.69 -0.07 14.39
C ILE A 345 7.17 -0.11 14.50
N PHE A 346 6.55 1.00 14.88
CA PHE A 346 5.12 1.07 15.15
C PHE A 346 4.37 1.83 14.07
N ARG A 347 3.41 1.17 13.43
CA ARG A 347 2.60 1.66 12.32
C ARG A 347 1.12 1.78 12.71
N PRO A 348 0.77 2.74 13.58
CA PRO A 348 -0.62 2.97 13.96
C PRO A 348 -1.38 3.71 12.85
N LEU A 349 -2.71 3.70 12.94
CA LEU A 349 -3.60 4.50 12.11
C LEU A 349 -3.29 4.37 10.60
N HIS A 350 -2.85 3.19 10.18
CA HIS A 350 -2.46 2.90 8.80
C HIS A 350 -3.67 2.95 7.85
N GLU A 351 -3.42 3.07 6.57
CA GLU A 351 -4.42 3.10 5.49
C GLU A 351 -5.57 4.10 5.69
N ALA A 352 -5.33 5.20 6.42
CA ALA A 352 -6.38 6.13 6.83
C ALA A 352 -7.13 6.77 5.66
N GLN A 353 -6.43 7.10 4.57
CA GLN A 353 -7.03 7.72 3.39
C GLN A 353 -7.94 6.75 2.62
N GLY A 354 -7.67 5.43 2.70
CA GLY A 354 -8.47 4.41 2.05
C GLY A 354 -8.59 4.65 0.54
N ASN A 355 -9.80 4.64 0.02
CA ASN A 355 -10.09 4.86 -1.40
C ASN A 355 -10.38 6.33 -1.77
N GLU A 356 -10.19 7.29 -0.86
CA GLU A 356 -10.57 8.70 -1.07
C GLU A 356 -10.07 9.25 -2.41
N GLY A 357 -8.81 8.98 -2.76
CA GLY A 357 -8.22 9.46 -4.01
C GLY A 357 -8.76 8.81 -5.28
N ASN A 358 -9.34 7.60 -5.19
CA ASN A 358 -9.83 6.85 -6.34
C ASN A 358 -11.32 7.03 -6.58
N TYR A 359 -12.12 7.08 -5.50
CA TYR A 359 -13.59 7.00 -5.60
C TYR A 359 -14.29 8.25 -5.08
N GLY A 360 -13.53 9.26 -4.62
CA GLY A 360 -14.06 10.51 -4.09
C GLY A 360 -14.33 10.48 -2.59
N ASP A 361 -15.14 11.41 -2.13
CA ASP A 361 -15.37 11.73 -0.74
C ASP A 361 -15.89 10.55 0.11
N GLY A 362 -15.23 10.32 1.25
CA GLY A 362 -15.75 9.48 2.33
C GLY A 362 -15.63 7.98 2.12
N THR A 363 -14.69 7.52 1.33
CA THR A 363 -14.44 6.10 1.08
C THR A 363 -13.29 5.52 1.90
N SER A 364 -12.84 6.20 2.97
CA SER A 364 -11.93 5.58 3.92
C SER A 364 -12.62 4.37 4.57
N TRP A 365 -11.92 3.23 4.60
CA TRP A 365 -12.50 2.03 5.22
C TRP A 365 -12.26 1.97 6.72
N PHE A 366 -11.20 2.58 7.24
CA PHE A 366 -10.97 2.65 8.67
C PHE A 366 -11.61 3.90 9.29
N TRP A 367 -12.17 3.75 10.50
CA TRP A 367 -12.83 4.85 11.21
C TRP A 367 -11.88 6.03 11.48
N TRP A 368 -10.59 5.79 11.67
CA TRP A 368 -9.62 6.84 11.94
C TRP A 368 -9.32 7.75 10.74
N GLY A 369 -9.70 7.35 9.52
CA GLY A 369 -9.61 8.17 8.30
C GLY A 369 -10.91 8.91 7.93
N ASP A 370 -12.02 8.60 8.60
CA ASP A 370 -13.37 9.03 8.21
C ASP A 370 -13.61 10.56 8.09
N ARG A 371 -12.85 11.36 8.83
CA ARG A 371 -13.05 12.80 8.88
C ARG A 371 -12.00 13.60 8.12
N GLY A 372 -11.23 12.93 7.27
CA GLY A 372 -10.24 13.54 6.39
C GLY A 372 -8.95 13.92 7.07
N ALA A 373 -8.05 14.46 6.27
CA ALA A 373 -6.64 14.67 6.61
C ALA A 373 -6.38 15.51 7.88
N GLU A 374 -7.16 16.58 8.11
CA GLU A 374 -6.89 17.46 9.25
C GLU A 374 -7.18 16.75 10.57
N VAL A 375 -8.32 16.05 10.69
CA VAL A 375 -8.67 15.29 11.90
C VAL A 375 -7.71 14.11 12.09
N TYR A 376 -7.31 13.46 11.01
CA TYR A 376 -6.32 12.40 11.05
C TYR A 376 -4.98 12.87 11.63
N LYS A 377 -4.47 14.01 11.17
CA LYS A 377 -3.21 14.58 11.68
C LYS A 377 -3.30 14.99 13.16
N GLU A 378 -4.46 15.49 13.60
CA GLU A 378 -4.71 15.75 15.02
C GLU A 378 -4.71 14.45 15.84
N LEU A 379 -5.35 13.39 15.32
CA LEU A 379 -5.39 12.08 15.95
C LEU A 379 -3.98 11.45 16.06
N TRP A 380 -3.19 11.54 14.99
CA TRP A 380 -1.79 11.09 14.99
C TRP A 380 -0.94 11.81 16.04
N LYS A 381 -1.05 13.14 16.10
CA LYS A 381 -0.31 13.94 17.07
C LYS A 381 -0.73 13.68 18.51
N LEU A 382 -2.04 13.48 18.73
CA LEU A 382 -2.56 13.09 20.03
C LEU A 382 -1.95 11.75 20.46
N LEU A 383 -2.00 10.73 19.58
CA LEU A 383 -1.40 9.41 19.87
C LEU A 383 0.10 9.51 20.17
N TYR A 384 0.85 10.22 19.31
CA TYR A 384 2.29 10.45 19.51
C TYR A 384 2.57 11.08 20.86
N THR A 385 1.91 12.20 21.17
CA THR A 385 2.15 12.95 22.40
C THR A 385 1.78 12.14 23.65
N THR A 386 0.63 11.46 23.60
CA THR A 386 0.18 10.64 24.73
C THR A 386 1.15 9.49 25.01
N LEU A 387 1.59 8.74 23.99
CA LEU A 387 2.50 7.62 24.20
C LEU A 387 3.90 8.08 24.61
N THR A 388 4.44 9.13 23.98
CA THR A 388 5.83 9.57 24.25
C THR A 388 5.96 10.47 25.49
N GLU A 389 5.03 11.42 25.69
CA GLU A 389 5.18 12.43 26.75
C GLU A 389 4.45 12.06 28.04
N GLU A 390 3.24 11.45 27.94
CA GLU A 390 2.45 11.10 29.11
C GLU A 390 2.83 9.73 29.66
N TYR A 391 2.94 8.71 28.78
CA TYR A 391 3.34 7.36 29.19
C TYR A 391 4.86 7.14 29.19
N GLY A 392 5.65 8.03 28.56
CA GLY A 392 7.11 7.96 28.56
C GLY A 392 7.66 6.78 27.77
N LEU A 393 6.99 6.40 26.70
CA LEU A 393 7.41 5.33 25.81
C LEU A 393 8.37 5.88 24.77
N HIS A 394 9.64 5.51 24.89
CA HIS A 394 10.76 6.01 24.09
C HIS A 394 11.44 4.93 23.25
N ASN A 395 10.81 3.74 23.18
CA ASN A 395 11.29 2.61 22.39
C ASN A 395 10.59 2.49 21.01
N ILE A 396 9.89 3.54 20.57
CA ILE A 396 9.07 3.54 19.35
C ILE A 396 9.83 4.22 18.20
N ILE A 397 9.86 3.56 17.05
CA ILE A 397 10.17 4.12 15.73
C ILE A 397 8.83 4.33 15.03
N TRP A 398 8.48 5.57 14.71
CA TRP A 398 7.16 5.95 14.20
C TRP A 398 7.07 5.75 12.69
N GLU A 399 6.25 4.84 12.24
CA GLU A 399 6.04 4.53 10.83
C GLU A 399 4.67 4.99 10.35
N TYR A 400 4.68 5.93 9.39
CA TYR A 400 3.49 6.48 8.75
C TYR A 400 3.19 5.76 7.44
N ASN A 401 1.97 5.24 7.30
CA ASN A 401 1.50 4.62 6.08
C ASN A 401 0.80 5.63 5.18
N SER A 402 1.21 5.72 3.91
CA SER A 402 0.71 6.69 2.93
C SER A 402 0.20 6.01 1.66
N TYR A 403 -0.62 6.73 0.91
CA TYR A 403 -0.96 6.45 -0.48
C TYR A 403 -0.20 7.40 -1.42
N ASN A 404 -0.46 7.29 -2.72
CA ASN A 404 0.11 8.14 -3.77
C ASN A 404 -0.95 8.87 -4.58
N TYR A 405 -2.09 9.20 -3.96
CA TYR A 405 -3.13 10.00 -4.58
C TYR A 405 -2.71 11.48 -4.65
N ALA A 406 -3.40 12.26 -5.48
CA ALA A 406 -3.06 13.66 -5.72
C ALA A 406 -3.06 14.55 -4.46
N ASN A 407 -3.76 14.12 -3.40
CA ASN A 407 -3.87 14.82 -2.12
C ASN A 407 -3.30 14.05 -0.94
N SER A 408 -2.55 12.96 -1.16
CA SER A 408 -1.99 12.15 -0.05
C SER A 408 -0.97 12.91 0.78
N ASP A 409 -0.29 13.89 0.21
CA ASP A 409 0.61 14.79 0.92
C ASP A 409 -0.08 15.57 2.04
N THR A 410 -1.37 15.88 1.89
CA THR A 410 -2.15 16.59 2.92
C THR A 410 -2.38 15.77 4.19
N TRP A 411 -2.27 14.44 4.10
CA TRP A 411 -2.44 13.49 5.22
C TRP A 411 -1.18 13.32 6.06
N TYR A 412 -0.02 13.70 5.53
CA TYR A 412 1.26 13.54 6.21
C TYR A 412 1.31 14.35 7.52
N PRO A 413 1.53 13.74 8.69
CA PRO A 413 1.50 14.44 9.97
C PRO A 413 2.70 15.38 10.21
N GLY A 414 3.74 15.25 9.40
CA GLY A 414 4.93 16.10 9.43
C GLY A 414 6.20 15.39 9.88
N ASP A 415 7.35 15.93 9.45
CA ASP A 415 8.69 15.37 9.70
C ASP A 415 9.03 15.16 11.19
N ASP A 416 8.41 15.93 12.10
CA ASP A 416 8.64 15.87 13.54
C ASP A 416 7.94 14.70 14.24
N TYR A 417 7.05 13.98 13.54
CA TYR A 417 6.22 12.91 14.09
C TYR A 417 6.39 11.56 13.39
N VAL A 418 7.27 11.49 12.40
CA VAL A 418 7.45 10.30 11.55
C VAL A 418 8.92 9.99 11.37
N ASP A 419 9.31 8.74 11.59
CA ASP A 419 10.66 8.23 11.34
C ASP A 419 10.78 7.54 9.98
N ILE A 420 9.77 6.74 9.61
CA ILE A 420 9.70 5.94 8.38
C ILE A 420 8.38 6.24 7.68
N VAL A 421 8.40 6.34 6.36
CA VAL A 421 7.19 6.39 5.52
C VAL A 421 6.99 5.05 4.86
N ALA A 422 5.78 4.52 4.87
CA ALA A 422 5.50 3.19 4.36
C ALA A 422 4.32 3.16 3.38
N TYR A 423 4.23 2.08 2.63
CA TYR A 423 3.14 1.75 1.72
C TYR A 423 2.72 0.29 1.90
N ASP A 424 1.42 0.02 1.74
CA ASP A 424 0.86 -1.32 1.76
C ASP A 424 0.52 -1.73 0.31
N LYS A 425 1.30 -2.69 -0.22
CA LYS A 425 1.26 -3.09 -1.63
C LYS A 425 0.32 -4.28 -1.84
N TYR A 426 -0.89 -4.02 -2.30
CA TYR A 426 -1.87 -5.03 -2.69
C TYR A 426 -2.29 -4.82 -4.14
N ASN A 427 -1.50 -5.36 -5.09
CA ASN A 427 -1.67 -5.11 -6.51
C ASN A 427 -1.59 -6.39 -7.39
N CYS A 428 -1.79 -7.57 -6.83
CA CYS A 428 -1.87 -8.81 -7.61
C CYS A 428 -3.18 -8.97 -8.35
N ASP A 429 -4.30 -8.60 -7.72
CA ASP A 429 -5.62 -8.77 -8.31
C ASP A 429 -6.16 -7.48 -8.94
N ASN A 430 -5.87 -6.33 -8.32
CA ASN A 430 -6.33 -5.02 -8.77
C ASN A 430 -5.16 -4.06 -8.86
N ASN A 431 -5.32 -3.00 -9.67
CA ASN A 431 -4.33 -1.92 -9.83
C ASN A 431 -2.93 -2.42 -10.23
N ARG A 432 -2.86 -3.49 -11.01
CA ARG A 432 -1.60 -4.04 -11.51
C ARG A 432 -0.90 -3.02 -12.42
N ASP A 433 0.40 -2.92 -12.27
CA ASP A 433 1.29 -2.05 -13.06
C ASP A 433 2.22 -2.83 -14.01
N ASP A 434 2.19 -4.17 -13.92
CA ASP A 434 3.05 -5.08 -14.70
C ASP A 434 2.41 -5.58 -16.02
N GLY A 435 1.14 -5.26 -16.25
CA GLY A 435 0.38 -5.65 -17.46
C GLY A 435 -0.04 -7.12 -17.50
N LEU A 436 0.18 -7.87 -16.42
CA LEU A 436 -0.25 -9.27 -16.31
C LEU A 436 -1.70 -9.38 -15.81
N SER A 437 -2.26 -10.59 -15.92
CA SER A 437 -3.61 -10.87 -15.42
C SER A 437 -3.61 -11.13 -13.91
N ALA A 438 -4.71 -10.84 -13.25
CA ALA A 438 -4.96 -11.25 -11.87
C ALA A 438 -4.74 -12.77 -11.68
N GLY A 439 -4.38 -13.18 -10.47
CA GLY A 439 -4.10 -14.59 -10.15
C GLY A 439 -2.66 -15.04 -10.40
N THR A 440 -1.75 -14.09 -10.64
CA THR A 440 -0.30 -14.32 -10.74
C THR A 440 0.46 -13.33 -9.86
N PRO A 441 1.62 -13.69 -9.29
CA PRO A 441 2.42 -12.76 -8.50
C PRO A 441 2.73 -11.47 -9.27
N ASN A 442 2.66 -10.33 -8.60
CA ASN A 442 3.11 -9.05 -9.15
C ASN A 442 4.50 -8.70 -8.61
N LEU A 443 5.52 -8.96 -9.41
CA LEU A 443 6.93 -8.77 -9.05
C LEU A 443 7.44 -7.33 -9.28
N SER A 444 6.56 -6.39 -9.64
CA SER A 444 6.91 -4.98 -9.84
C SER A 444 7.48 -4.36 -8.56
N ALA A 445 8.51 -3.55 -8.72
CA ALA A 445 9.07 -2.76 -7.63
C ALA A 445 8.20 -1.55 -7.24
N ILE A 446 7.12 -1.28 -7.99
CA ILE A 446 6.24 -0.13 -7.80
C ILE A 446 7.01 1.19 -7.60
N SER A 447 8.08 1.37 -8.38
CA SER A 447 8.99 2.51 -8.25
C SER A 447 8.32 3.89 -8.32
N PRO A 448 7.21 4.11 -9.07
CA PRO A 448 6.49 5.39 -9.02
C PRO A 448 5.95 5.71 -7.62
N ILE A 449 5.47 4.70 -6.89
CA ILE A 449 4.99 4.88 -5.51
C ILE A 449 6.17 5.11 -4.57
N PHE A 450 7.23 4.32 -4.70
CA PHE A 450 8.47 4.52 -3.94
C PHE A 450 9.00 5.96 -4.10
N ASN A 451 9.10 6.45 -5.34
CA ASN A 451 9.58 7.80 -5.62
C ASN A 451 8.65 8.88 -5.04
N TYR A 452 7.33 8.70 -5.12
CA TYR A 452 6.39 9.62 -4.49
C TYR A 452 6.62 9.72 -2.97
N LEU A 453 6.77 8.60 -2.27
CA LEU A 453 7.02 8.58 -0.83
C LEU A 453 8.38 9.17 -0.46
N TYR A 454 9.40 8.91 -1.28
CA TYR A 454 10.72 9.51 -1.13
C TYR A 454 10.63 11.04 -1.28
N GLU A 455 9.93 11.53 -2.31
CA GLU A 455 9.76 12.96 -2.57
C GLU A 455 8.90 13.65 -1.50
N LEU A 456 7.91 12.97 -0.92
CA LEU A 456 7.04 13.47 0.16
C LEU A 456 7.86 14.03 1.34
N THR A 457 9.01 13.43 1.62
CA THR A 457 9.91 13.86 2.71
C THR A 457 11.22 14.47 2.21
N ASN A 458 11.32 14.74 0.91
CA ASN A 458 12.58 15.18 0.28
C ASN A 458 13.74 14.21 0.56
N GLY A 459 13.47 12.92 0.63
CA GLY A 459 14.44 11.86 0.90
C GLY A 459 14.97 11.81 2.34
N LYS A 460 14.39 12.56 3.28
CA LYS A 460 14.86 12.62 4.67
C LYS A 460 14.42 11.40 5.50
N LYS A 461 13.39 10.71 5.09
CA LYS A 461 12.87 9.52 5.77
C LYS A 461 13.14 8.28 4.93
N MET A 462 13.36 7.15 5.59
CA MET A 462 13.42 5.86 4.93
C MET A 462 12.04 5.47 4.43
N VAL A 463 11.98 4.71 3.33
CA VAL A 463 10.72 4.28 2.71
C VAL A 463 10.62 2.77 2.77
N ALA A 464 9.51 2.24 3.32
CA ALA A 464 9.30 0.81 3.56
C ALA A 464 8.02 0.29 2.88
N MET A 465 7.97 -1.03 2.68
CA MET A 465 6.77 -1.75 2.26
C MET A 465 6.24 -2.51 3.49
N ALA A 466 5.34 -1.84 4.25
CA ALA A 466 4.92 -2.32 5.56
C ALA A 466 4.00 -3.53 5.50
N GLU A 467 3.21 -3.61 4.43
CA GLU A 467 2.43 -4.79 4.07
C GLU A 467 2.55 -5.06 2.57
N ASN A 468 2.41 -6.30 2.18
CA ASN A 468 2.30 -6.64 0.76
C ASN A 468 1.60 -7.98 0.53
N ASP A 469 1.02 -8.12 -0.66
CA ASP A 469 0.56 -9.39 -1.20
C ASP A 469 1.74 -10.16 -1.80
N SER A 470 2.35 -9.68 -2.87
CA SER A 470 3.53 -10.29 -3.49
C SER A 470 4.79 -9.49 -3.20
N ILE A 471 5.91 -10.19 -3.08
CA ILE A 471 7.23 -9.62 -2.86
C ILE A 471 7.79 -9.20 -4.22
N PRO A 472 8.21 -7.92 -4.42
CA PRO A 472 8.90 -7.51 -5.64
C PRO A 472 10.17 -8.31 -5.90
N SER A 473 10.54 -8.51 -7.16
CA SER A 473 11.82 -9.14 -7.45
C SER A 473 12.99 -8.19 -7.18
N GLU A 474 14.11 -8.75 -6.73
CA GLU A 474 15.39 -8.02 -6.60
C GLU A 474 15.73 -7.29 -7.89
N GLU A 475 15.63 -8.00 -9.04
CA GLU A 475 15.96 -7.45 -10.34
C GLU A 475 15.18 -6.17 -10.65
N ASN A 476 13.86 -6.17 -10.38
CA ASN A 476 13.04 -4.97 -10.60
C ASN A 476 13.42 -3.85 -9.64
N MET A 477 13.61 -4.13 -8.35
CA MET A 477 14.00 -3.11 -7.37
C MET A 477 15.34 -2.46 -7.71
N VAL A 478 16.33 -3.24 -8.12
CA VAL A 478 17.66 -2.75 -8.49
C VAL A 478 17.62 -1.93 -9.78
N ILE A 479 16.93 -2.42 -10.83
CA ILE A 479 16.81 -1.73 -12.12
C ILE A 479 16.05 -0.41 -11.95
N GLU A 480 14.99 -0.42 -11.16
CA GLU A 480 14.10 0.72 -10.99
C GLU A 480 14.59 1.69 -9.90
N ASN A 481 15.68 1.36 -9.20
CA ASN A 481 16.22 2.10 -8.05
C ASN A 481 15.20 2.34 -6.94
N ALA A 482 14.30 1.37 -6.71
CA ALA A 482 13.32 1.41 -5.63
C ALA A 482 13.90 0.73 -4.39
N GLY A 483 14.64 1.48 -3.58
CA GLY A 483 15.35 0.99 -2.40
C GLY A 483 14.45 0.83 -1.18
N TRP A 484 13.39 0.04 -1.29
CA TRP A 484 12.52 -0.29 -0.17
C TRP A 484 13.33 -0.81 1.02
N LEU A 485 13.11 -0.25 2.21
CA LEU A 485 13.85 -0.63 3.42
C LEU A 485 13.57 -2.07 3.80
N TYR A 486 12.31 -2.47 3.75
CA TYR A 486 11.88 -3.84 4.02
C TYR A 486 10.59 -4.17 3.26
N PHE A 487 10.27 -5.45 3.17
CA PHE A 487 8.97 -5.98 2.77
C PHE A 487 8.40 -6.82 3.92
N CYS A 488 7.06 -6.91 4.04
CA CYS A 488 6.42 -7.69 5.08
C CYS A 488 5.07 -8.24 4.59
N PRO A 489 5.06 -9.40 3.88
CA PRO A 489 3.83 -9.99 3.37
C PRO A 489 2.78 -10.17 4.45
N TRP A 490 1.51 -9.95 4.06
CA TRP A 490 0.40 -10.31 4.94
C TRP A 490 0.37 -11.83 5.13
N TYR A 491 -0.25 -12.28 6.20
CA TYR A 491 -0.31 -13.70 6.54
C TYR A 491 -1.23 -14.51 5.61
N GLY A 492 -1.26 -15.83 5.80
CA GLY A 492 -2.16 -16.74 5.12
C GLY A 492 -1.86 -16.87 3.63
N GLU A 493 -2.90 -16.70 2.82
CA GLU A 493 -2.78 -16.88 1.36
C GLU A 493 -1.83 -15.90 0.70
N HIS A 494 -1.70 -14.66 1.19
CA HIS A 494 -0.80 -13.67 0.62
C HIS A 494 0.67 -14.12 0.64
N LEU A 495 1.07 -14.97 1.58
CA LEU A 495 2.38 -15.60 1.57
C LEU A 495 2.34 -16.97 0.90
N MET A 496 1.37 -17.83 1.26
CA MET A 496 1.43 -19.28 1.01
C MET A 496 0.77 -19.71 -0.31
N SER A 497 -0.01 -18.84 -0.96
CA SER A 497 -0.58 -19.10 -2.28
C SER A 497 0.37 -18.66 -3.38
N SER A 498 0.59 -19.53 -4.38
CA SER A 498 1.38 -19.18 -5.58
C SER A 498 0.72 -18.12 -6.47
N GLN A 499 -0.51 -17.73 -6.18
CA GLN A 499 -1.15 -16.56 -6.77
C GLN A 499 -0.44 -15.26 -6.37
N TYR A 500 0.05 -15.18 -5.14
CA TYR A 500 0.72 -14.01 -4.59
C TYR A 500 2.24 -14.18 -4.52
N ASN A 501 2.73 -15.35 -4.07
CA ASN A 501 4.16 -15.62 -3.94
C ASN A 501 4.50 -17.02 -4.43
N ASN A 502 5.21 -17.12 -5.54
CA ASN A 502 5.72 -18.38 -6.03
C ASN A 502 6.87 -18.86 -5.11
N PRO A 503 6.90 -20.13 -4.67
CA PRO A 503 7.97 -20.64 -3.82
C PRO A 503 9.39 -20.48 -4.39
N ASP A 504 9.56 -20.53 -5.71
CA ASP A 504 10.87 -20.36 -6.34
C ASP A 504 11.33 -18.89 -6.29
N ASP A 505 10.39 -17.92 -6.48
CA ASP A 505 10.68 -16.49 -6.35
C ASP A 505 10.94 -16.12 -4.90
N LEU A 506 10.15 -16.67 -3.96
CA LEU A 506 10.39 -16.53 -2.52
C LEU A 506 11.79 -17.03 -2.14
N LYS A 507 12.17 -18.22 -2.61
CA LYS A 507 13.50 -18.77 -2.37
C LYS A 507 14.60 -17.91 -2.99
N LYS A 508 14.41 -17.44 -4.24
CA LYS A 508 15.34 -16.54 -4.92
C LYS A 508 15.61 -15.29 -4.09
N MET A 509 14.53 -14.66 -3.57
CA MET A 509 14.65 -13.47 -2.72
C MET A 509 15.38 -13.77 -1.42
N TYR A 510 14.96 -14.77 -0.65
CA TYR A 510 15.52 -15.08 0.67
C TYR A 510 16.95 -15.66 0.64
N THR A 511 17.48 -16.02 -0.53
CA THR A 511 18.86 -16.50 -0.71
C THR A 511 19.73 -15.55 -1.53
N SER A 512 19.23 -14.35 -1.82
CA SER A 512 19.95 -13.30 -2.50
C SER A 512 20.83 -12.52 -1.54
N ASP A 513 22.01 -12.08 -1.99
CA ASP A 513 22.89 -11.19 -1.22
C ASP A 513 22.26 -9.79 -1.00
N TYR A 514 21.17 -9.46 -1.72
CA TYR A 514 20.42 -8.22 -1.58
C TYR A 514 19.43 -8.25 -0.40
N CYS A 515 18.95 -9.43 -0.01
CA CYS A 515 17.92 -9.61 1.00
C CYS A 515 18.54 -10.02 2.35
N ILE A 516 18.33 -9.21 3.38
CA ILE A 516 18.78 -9.52 4.73
C ILE A 516 17.76 -10.41 5.42
N THR A 517 18.20 -11.57 5.89
CA THR A 517 17.42 -12.54 6.66
C THR A 517 17.83 -12.56 8.14
N LEU A 518 17.09 -13.26 8.98
CA LEU A 518 17.29 -13.27 10.44
C LEU A 518 18.72 -13.62 10.86
N ASP A 519 19.33 -14.61 10.21
CA ASP A 519 20.69 -15.08 10.52
C ASP A 519 21.80 -14.15 9.99
N GLU A 520 21.44 -13.09 9.27
CA GLU A 520 22.36 -12.07 8.73
C GLU A 520 22.31 -10.76 9.52
N LEU A 521 21.41 -10.65 10.48
CA LEU A 521 21.38 -9.49 11.37
C LEU A 521 22.64 -9.45 12.26
N PRO A 522 23.21 -8.25 12.49
CA PRO A 522 24.39 -8.11 13.35
C PRO A 522 24.07 -8.51 14.80
N ALA A 523 24.99 -9.20 15.45
CA ALA A 523 24.81 -9.66 16.84
C ALA A 523 24.63 -8.52 17.84
N ASP A 524 25.07 -7.32 17.49
CA ASP A 524 25.00 -6.09 18.30
C ASP A 524 23.89 -5.13 17.82
N LEU A 525 22.89 -5.64 17.12
CA LEU A 525 21.79 -4.88 16.51
C LEU A 525 21.21 -3.79 17.41
N TYR A 526 21.03 -4.09 18.69
CA TYR A 526 20.43 -3.19 19.68
C TYR A 526 21.43 -2.50 20.61
N SER A 527 22.73 -2.67 20.39
CA SER A 527 23.76 -2.18 21.29
C SER A 527 24.83 -1.30 20.65
N ASN A 528 24.86 -1.24 19.32
CA ASN A 528 25.88 -0.47 18.59
C ASN A 528 25.45 1.00 18.47
N ALA A 529 25.48 1.71 19.59
CA ALA A 529 25.11 3.12 19.68
C ALA A 529 26.35 4.02 19.81
N ASP A 530 27.18 4.07 18.79
CA ASP A 530 28.17 5.17 18.63
C ASP A 530 27.49 6.46 18.14
N VAL A 531 26.25 6.71 18.57
CA VAL A 531 25.53 7.96 18.29
C VAL A 531 25.68 8.89 19.50
N PRO A 532 26.24 10.11 19.33
CA PRO A 532 26.36 11.08 20.42
C PRO A 532 24.98 11.38 20.99
N VAL A 533 24.79 11.19 22.28
CA VAL A 533 23.62 11.68 23.00
C VAL A 533 23.61 13.20 22.90
N VAL A 534 22.72 13.79 22.14
CA VAL A 534 22.49 15.23 22.12
C VAL A 534 21.81 15.58 23.44
N THR A 535 22.61 15.96 24.42
CA THR A 535 22.10 16.57 25.65
C THR A 535 21.58 17.96 25.26
N THR A 536 20.31 18.10 25.03
CA THR A 536 19.64 19.39 24.90
C THR A 536 19.67 20.08 26.26
N THR A 537 20.67 20.92 26.48
CA THR A 537 20.64 21.89 27.58
C THR A 537 19.62 22.96 27.17
N THR A 538 18.40 22.86 27.67
CA THR A 538 17.38 23.89 27.51
C THR A 538 17.84 25.13 28.25
N ALA A 539 18.50 26.06 27.55
CA ALA A 539 18.73 27.40 28.05
C ALA A 539 17.42 28.18 27.92
N SER A 540 16.65 28.22 29.00
CA SER A 540 15.48 29.08 29.13
C SER A 540 15.95 30.52 29.13
N THR A 541 15.88 31.20 27.99
CA THR A 541 16.10 32.65 27.88
C THR A 541 14.80 33.38 28.19
N ILE A 542 14.61 33.72 29.45
CA ILE A 542 13.63 34.76 29.82
C ILE A 542 14.29 36.10 29.51
N ALA A 543 13.76 36.80 28.52
CA ALA A 543 14.11 38.17 28.24
C ALA A 543 13.43 39.09 29.27
N THR A 544 14.19 39.70 30.14
CA THR A 544 13.80 40.89 30.86
C THR A 544 14.77 42.05 30.54
N THR A 545 14.19 43.10 30.04
CA THR A 545 14.82 44.38 29.73
C THR A 545 15.21 45.14 30.98
N ASP A 546 16.43 45.75 30.90
CA ASP A 546 16.97 46.95 31.56
C ASP A 546 16.93 47.12 33.08
N VAL A 547 18.06 47.32 33.67
CA VAL A 547 18.71 48.60 34.11
C VAL A 547 19.98 48.36 34.93
N THR A 548 21.06 48.99 34.46
CA THR A 548 22.34 49.38 35.07
C THR A 548 22.63 49.21 36.59
N SER A 549 23.76 48.62 36.96
CA SER A 549 24.91 49.25 37.64
C SER A 549 25.79 48.23 38.38
N GLU A 550 27.05 48.33 38.14
CA GLU A 550 28.28 47.95 38.88
C GLU A 550 28.19 47.32 40.27
N THR A 551 28.88 46.23 40.55
CA THR A 551 30.12 46.18 41.32
C THR A 551 30.51 44.73 41.65
N THR A 552 31.78 44.43 41.47
CA THR A 552 32.56 43.26 41.89
C THR A 552 32.31 42.81 43.32
N VAL A 553 32.36 41.49 43.59
CA VAL A 553 33.26 40.79 44.51
C VAL A 553 33.13 39.26 44.38
N SER A 554 34.31 38.65 44.36
CA SER A 554 34.57 37.21 44.43
C SER A 554 34.27 36.65 45.82
N GLU A 555 33.72 35.46 45.92
CA GLU A 555 34.15 34.50 46.94
C GLU A 555 33.66 33.10 46.66
N THR A 556 34.58 32.16 46.72
CA THR A 556 34.49 30.70 46.65
C THR A 556 34.07 30.15 48.01
N VAL A 557 33.06 29.28 48.09
CA VAL A 557 32.95 28.35 49.22
C VAL A 557 32.41 26.99 48.72
N THR A 558 33.26 26.01 48.94
CA THR A 558 33.01 24.57 48.89
C THR A 558 32.28 24.13 50.17
N SER A 559 31.24 23.28 50.08
CA SER A 559 31.05 22.25 51.10
C SER A 559 30.09 21.16 50.63
N SER A 560 30.59 19.97 50.75
CA SER A 560 29.92 18.67 50.70
C SER A 560 29.05 18.41 51.93
N GLU A 561 27.89 17.81 51.80
CA GLU A 561 27.37 16.97 52.86
C GLU A 561 26.54 15.81 52.28
N THR A 562 26.98 14.63 52.68
CA THR A 562 26.39 13.29 52.56
C THR A 562 25.37 13.09 53.68
N VAL A 563 24.18 12.58 53.40
CA VAL A 563 23.34 11.96 54.42
C VAL A 563 22.76 10.63 53.92
N THR A 564 23.04 9.63 54.72
CA THR A 564 22.72 8.21 54.64
C THR A 564 21.27 7.89 54.97
N SER A 565 20.76 6.90 54.22
CA SER A 565 19.96 5.72 54.65
C SER A 565 19.07 5.74 55.91
N SER A 566 17.82 5.33 55.74
CA SER A 566 17.23 4.27 56.59
C SER A 566 15.98 3.70 55.96
N GLY A 567 15.94 2.36 55.86
CA GLY A 567 14.87 1.57 55.32
C GLY A 567 13.69 1.37 56.30
N ILE A 568 12.59 0.98 55.77
CA ILE A 568 11.52 0.23 56.51
C ILE A 568 10.96 -0.88 55.63
N THR A 569 10.88 -2.03 56.26
CA THR A 569 10.48 -3.39 55.93
C THR A 569 9.02 -3.53 55.48
N ALA A 570 8.81 -4.52 54.61
CA ALA A 570 7.54 -5.12 54.22
C ALA A 570 6.79 -5.82 55.40
N PRO A 571 5.52 -6.16 55.21
CA PRO A 571 5.13 -7.52 55.57
C PRO A 571 4.42 -8.27 54.44
N THR A 572 4.90 -9.50 54.30
CA THR A 572 4.33 -10.65 53.61
C THR A 572 2.98 -11.05 54.23
N THR A 573 2.00 -11.38 53.41
CA THR A 573 0.95 -12.30 53.81
C THR A 573 0.56 -13.22 52.64
N THR A 574 0.86 -14.46 52.83
CA THR A 574 0.45 -15.65 52.08
C THR A 574 -1.01 -15.98 52.39
N THR A 575 -1.82 -16.27 51.41
CA THR A 575 -2.93 -17.22 51.58
C THR A 575 -3.27 -17.89 50.25
N THR A 576 -3.02 -19.17 50.20
CA THR A 576 -3.54 -20.20 49.31
C THR A 576 -5.04 -20.37 49.44
N THR A 577 -5.75 -20.56 48.33
CA THR A 577 -6.78 -21.63 48.24
C THR A 577 -7.12 -21.93 46.79
N ASP A 578 -7.04 -23.22 46.48
CA ASP A 578 -7.62 -23.95 45.38
C ASP A 578 -9.08 -23.60 45.09
N THR A 579 -9.43 -23.57 43.80
CA THR A 579 -10.60 -24.34 43.34
C THR A 579 -10.56 -24.52 41.82
N THR A 580 -10.51 -25.75 41.44
CA THR A 580 -10.81 -26.35 40.14
C THR A 580 -12.21 -25.96 39.64
N ALA A 581 -12.30 -25.56 38.36
CA ALA A 581 -13.54 -25.77 37.60
C ALA A 581 -13.19 -26.01 36.13
N SER A 582 -13.65 -27.15 35.71
CA SER A 582 -13.61 -27.85 34.46
C SER A 582 -14.03 -27.02 33.24
N ALA A 583 -13.37 -27.30 32.15
CA ALA A 583 -13.81 -27.02 30.78
C ALA A 583 -15.10 -27.81 30.44
N PRO A 584 -15.86 -27.36 29.48
CA PRO A 584 -16.59 -28.28 28.61
C PRO A 584 -15.98 -28.27 27.20
N GLU A 585 -15.81 -29.51 26.79
CA GLU A 585 -15.56 -29.96 25.43
C GLU A 585 -16.59 -29.45 24.41
N THR A 586 -16.12 -29.44 23.20
CA THR A 586 -16.64 -30.01 21.94
C THR A 586 -16.94 -28.99 20.89
N ASP A 587 -16.30 -29.14 19.83
CA ASP A 587 -16.43 -30.01 18.66
C ASP A 587 -17.08 -29.31 17.47
N PRO A 588 -16.99 -29.77 16.26
CA PRO A 588 -15.94 -29.44 15.32
C PRO A 588 -16.44 -28.65 14.09
N THR A 589 -15.47 -28.15 13.36
CA THR A 589 -15.47 -27.99 11.90
C THR A 589 -16.78 -27.64 11.21
N THR A 590 -16.89 -26.41 10.72
CA THR A 590 -17.45 -26.19 9.39
C THR A 590 -16.91 -24.87 8.85
N THR A 591 -16.14 -24.95 7.82
CA THR A 591 -15.77 -23.86 6.92
C THR A 591 -17.06 -23.15 6.49
N THR A 592 -17.25 -21.91 6.91
CA THR A 592 -18.36 -21.11 6.39
C THR A 592 -17.80 -19.82 5.85
N THR A 593 -17.68 -19.77 4.55
CA THR A 593 -17.60 -18.55 3.75
C THR A 593 -18.80 -17.68 4.12
N THR A 594 -18.55 -16.53 4.72
CA THR A 594 -19.62 -15.58 5.07
C THR A 594 -20.06 -14.83 3.84
N GLY A 595 -21.13 -15.28 3.22
CA GLY A 595 -21.89 -14.50 2.24
C GLY A 595 -22.66 -13.38 2.93
N ILE A 596 -22.65 -12.21 2.34
CA ILE A 596 -23.48 -11.06 2.73
C ILE A 596 -24.94 -11.45 2.50
N THR A 597 -25.69 -11.63 3.58
CA THR A 597 -27.11 -11.94 3.51
C THR A 597 -27.90 -10.64 3.37
N THR A 598 -28.36 -10.35 2.17
CA THR A 598 -29.45 -9.38 1.98
C THR A 598 -30.75 -10.12 2.25
N THR A 599 -31.42 -9.80 3.34
CA THR A 599 -32.72 -10.39 3.70
C THR A 599 -33.80 -9.78 2.83
N THR A 600 -34.24 -10.49 1.82
CA THR A 600 -35.49 -10.16 1.12
C THR A 600 -36.58 -11.05 1.72
N THR A 601 -37.54 -10.40 2.41
CA THR A 601 -38.70 -11.07 2.97
C THR A 601 -39.65 -11.43 1.81
N THR A 602 -39.67 -12.69 1.41
CA THR A 602 -40.73 -13.22 0.56
C THR A 602 -41.49 -14.25 1.36
N THR A 603 -42.72 -13.94 1.68
CA THR A 603 -43.71 -14.88 2.24
C THR A 603 -44.11 -15.88 1.17
N GLY A 604 -43.77 -17.14 1.36
CA GLY A 604 -44.29 -18.21 0.51
C GLY A 604 -43.59 -19.56 0.70
N SER A 605 -44.25 -20.47 1.42
CA SER A 605 -44.19 -21.93 1.32
C SER A 605 -42.83 -22.62 1.27
N THR A 606 -42.48 -23.26 2.37
CA THR A 606 -41.46 -24.33 2.45
C THR A 606 -41.88 -25.57 1.67
N GLU A 607 -41.34 -25.74 0.47
CA GLU A 607 -41.15 -27.05 -0.18
C GLU A 607 -39.72 -27.07 -0.75
N GLU A 608 -38.91 -28.08 -0.37
CA GLU A 608 -37.62 -28.35 -1.00
C GLU A 608 -37.86 -28.60 -2.50
N PRO A 609 -37.07 -27.99 -3.41
CA PRO A 609 -37.24 -28.24 -4.86
C PRO A 609 -36.89 -29.67 -5.19
N THR A 610 -37.81 -30.32 -5.90
CA THR A 610 -37.64 -31.65 -6.48
C THR A 610 -36.52 -31.59 -7.55
N PRO A 611 -35.65 -32.61 -7.67
CA PRO A 611 -34.61 -32.63 -8.71
C PRO A 611 -35.26 -32.60 -10.11
N GLY A 612 -35.17 -31.46 -10.79
CA GLY A 612 -35.68 -31.28 -12.14
C GLY A 612 -36.29 -29.92 -12.46
N ASP A 613 -36.57 -29.08 -11.50
CA ASP A 613 -37.09 -27.73 -11.73
C ASP A 613 -35.97 -26.75 -12.11
N ILE A 614 -36.20 -25.93 -13.14
CA ILE A 614 -35.26 -24.90 -13.58
C ILE A 614 -35.34 -23.73 -12.59
N LEU A 615 -34.24 -23.42 -11.94
CA LEU A 615 -34.07 -22.21 -11.13
C LEU A 615 -33.22 -21.22 -11.94
N TYR A 616 -33.87 -20.37 -12.74
CA TYR A 616 -33.17 -19.42 -13.58
C TYR A 616 -32.31 -18.47 -12.73
N GLY A 617 -31.04 -18.33 -13.09
CA GLY A 617 -30.07 -17.55 -12.38
C GLY A 617 -29.17 -18.33 -11.41
N ASP A 618 -29.54 -19.55 -11.01
CA ASP A 618 -28.71 -20.45 -10.18
C ASP A 618 -27.77 -21.26 -11.08
N VAL A 619 -26.67 -20.66 -11.46
CA VAL A 619 -25.71 -21.21 -12.43
C VAL A 619 -24.77 -22.24 -11.80
N ASN A 620 -24.52 -22.13 -10.51
CA ASN A 620 -23.65 -23.02 -9.75
C ASN A 620 -24.42 -24.25 -9.16
N LEU A 621 -25.75 -24.25 -9.25
CA LEU A 621 -26.65 -25.29 -8.78
C LEU A 621 -26.65 -25.46 -7.24
N ASP A 622 -26.45 -24.40 -6.47
CA ASP A 622 -26.46 -24.43 -5.00
C ASP A 622 -27.83 -24.08 -4.40
N GLY A 623 -28.83 -23.80 -5.24
CA GLY A 623 -30.20 -23.48 -4.86
C GLY A 623 -30.40 -22.00 -4.48
N ARG A 624 -29.47 -21.13 -4.81
CA ARG A 624 -29.54 -19.69 -4.59
C ARG A 624 -29.23 -18.94 -5.88
N ILE A 625 -29.63 -17.68 -5.92
CA ILE A 625 -29.28 -16.77 -7.04
C ILE A 625 -28.50 -15.62 -6.43
N GLU A 626 -27.19 -15.60 -6.66
CA GLU A 626 -26.30 -14.63 -6.06
C GLU A 626 -25.16 -14.20 -7.01
N LEU A 627 -24.25 -13.32 -6.55
CA LEU A 627 -23.20 -12.75 -7.40
C LEU A 627 -22.27 -13.83 -8.00
N VAL A 628 -22.06 -14.93 -7.29
CA VAL A 628 -21.23 -16.06 -7.78
C VAL A 628 -21.77 -16.63 -9.08
N ASP A 629 -23.10 -16.74 -9.23
CA ASP A 629 -23.73 -17.20 -10.47
C ASP A 629 -23.46 -16.27 -11.63
N ALA A 630 -23.56 -14.97 -11.41
CA ALA A 630 -23.23 -13.98 -12.43
C ALA A 630 -21.76 -14.05 -12.85
N VAL A 631 -20.83 -14.31 -11.91
CA VAL A 631 -19.41 -14.51 -12.21
C VAL A 631 -19.21 -15.76 -13.08
N ILE A 632 -19.85 -16.89 -12.73
CA ILE A 632 -19.76 -18.14 -13.50
C ILE A 632 -20.38 -17.97 -14.89
N LEU A 633 -21.53 -17.30 -14.98
CA LEU A 633 -22.18 -17.00 -16.24
C LEU A 633 -21.32 -16.12 -17.16
N ASN A 634 -20.69 -15.07 -16.61
CA ASN A 634 -19.76 -14.24 -17.38
C ASN A 634 -18.53 -15.04 -17.86
N LYS A 635 -17.98 -15.93 -17.03
CA LYS A 635 -16.89 -16.83 -17.44
C LYS A 635 -17.34 -17.79 -18.56
N LYS A 636 -18.60 -18.24 -18.54
CA LYS A 636 -19.18 -19.06 -19.64
C LYS A 636 -19.31 -18.23 -20.91
N VAL A 637 -19.80 -17.01 -20.84
CA VAL A 637 -19.93 -16.09 -22.00
C VAL A 637 -18.56 -15.80 -22.62
N ALA A 638 -17.52 -15.72 -21.79
CA ALA A 638 -16.12 -15.53 -22.23
C ALA A 638 -15.43 -16.84 -22.67
N ASP A 639 -16.14 -17.98 -22.74
CA ASP A 639 -15.60 -19.31 -23.04
C ASP A 639 -14.49 -19.81 -22.11
N VAL A 640 -14.41 -19.26 -20.89
CA VAL A 640 -13.44 -19.66 -19.86
C VAL A 640 -13.87 -20.94 -19.13
N VAL A 641 -15.19 -21.15 -18.99
CA VAL A 641 -15.77 -22.36 -18.35
C VAL A 641 -16.82 -23.00 -19.24
N THR A 642 -17.03 -24.32 -19.07
CA THR A 642 -18.12 -25.05 -19.72
C THR A 642 -19.15 -25.41 -18.66
N LEU A 643 -20.43 -25.08 -18.91
CA LEU A 643 -21.53 -25.43 -18.03
C LEU A 643 -22.08 -26.83 -18.41
N GLY A 644 -22.51 -27.57 -17.39
CA GLY A 644 -23.31 -28.79 -17.60
C GLY A 644 -24.75 -28.48 -18.03
N ASP A 645 -25.51 -29.49 -18.45
CA ASP A 645 -26.86 -29.32 -19.00
C ASP A 645 -27.85 -28.61 -18.04
N ALA A 646 -27.76 -28.88 -16.73
CA ALA A 646 -28.62 -28.26 -15.73
C ALA A 646 -28.21 -26.78 -15.51
N ALA A 647 -26.92 -26.51 -15.31
CA ALA A 647 -26.40 -25.17 -15.16
C ALA A 647 -26.66 -24.29 -16.39
N SER A 648 -26.57 -24.85 -17.59
CA SER A 648 -26.89 -24.13 -18.85
C SER A 648 -28.34 -23.71 -18.95
N LYS A 649 -29.26 -24.55 -18.43
CA LYS A 649 -30.69 -24.20 -18.39
C LYS A 649 -30.97 -23.06 -17.38
N ASN A 650 -30.33 -23.12 -16.21
CA ASN A 650 -30.48 -22.09 -15.20
C ASN A 650 -29.81 -20.77 -15.63
N ALA A 651 -28.80 -20.85 -16.49
CA ALA A 651 -28.04 -19.71 -17.01
C ALA A 651 -28.78 -18.92 -18.10
N ASP A 652 -29.82 -19.48 -18.72
CA ASP A 652 -30.69 -18.83 -19.73
C ASP A 652 -31.69 -17.88 -19.03
N CYS A 653 -31.19 -16.78 -18.51
CA CYS A 653 -31.93 -15.88 -17.64
C CYS A 653 -33.00 -15.04 -18.35
N ASN A 654 -32.99 -15.03 -19.67
CA ASN A 654 -34.00 -14.38 -20.52
C ASN A 654 -34.95 -15.35 -21.24
N ALA A 655 -34.71 -16.66 -21.11
CA ALA A 655 -35.45 -17.76 -21.70
C ALA A 655 -35.52 -17.69 -23.24
N ASP A 656 -34.44 -17.24 -23.90
CA ASP A 656 -34.37 -17.25 -25.38
C ASP A 656 -33.78 -18.51 -25.97
N GLY A 657 -33.26 -19.41 -25.12
CA GLY A 657 -32.69 -20.72 -25.50
C GLY A 657 -31.19 -20.67 -25.79
N GLU A 658 -30.53 -19.52 -25.64
CA GLU A 658 -29.10 -19.34 -25.84
C GLU A 658 -28.45 -18.78 -24.59
N VAL A 659 -27.34 -19.29 -24.13
CA VAL A 659 -26.58 -18.73 -22.99
C VAL A 659 -25.50 -17.79 -23.51
N ASN A 660 -25.72 -16.48 -23.36
CA ASN A 660 -24.86 -15.43 -23.91
C ASN A 660 -24.80 -14.18 -23.00
N GLY A 661 -24.25 -13.06 -23.51
CA GLY A 661 -24.10 -11.82 -22.75
C GLY A 661 -25.42 -11.17 -22.30
N SER A 662 -26.54 -11.45 -22.99
CA SER A 662 -27.86 -10.93 -22.60
C SER A 662 -28.34 -11.54 -21.30
N ASP A 663 -28.06 -12.84 -21.08
CA ASP A 663 -28.38 -13.53 -19.83
C ASP A 663 -27.56 -13.01 -18.66
N ALA A 664 -26.27 -12.79 -18.89
CA ALA A 664 -25.40 -12.21 -17.87
C ALA A 664 -25.89 -10.82 -17.43
N ILE A 665 -26.31 -9.98 -18.38
CA ILE A 665 -26.90 -8.65 -18.11
C ILE A 665 -28.24 -8.81 -17.37
N THR A 666 -29.09 -9.76 -17.78
CA THR A 666 -30.39 -10.01 -17.16
C THR A 666 -30.24 -10.49 -15.73
N LEU A 667 -29.29 -11.40 -15.46
CA LEU A 667 -28.97 -11.85 -14.11
C LEU A 667 -28.44 -10.71 -13.23
N LEU A 668 -27.55 -9.88 -13.76
CA LEU A 668 -27.07 -8.69 -13.03
C LEU A 668 -28.21 -7.70 -12.73
N LYS A 669 -29.12 -7.44 -13.69
CA LYS A 669 -30.29 -6.59 -13.45
C LYS A 669 -31.19 -7.16 -12.35
N PHE A 670 -31.34 -8.48 -12.26
CA PHE A 670 -32.08 -9.13 -11.18
C PHE A 670 -31.37 -8.96 -9.82
N LEU A 671 -30.07 -9.21 -9.76
CA LEU A 671 -29.29 -9.09 -8.52
C LEU A 671 -29.27 -7.66 -7.94
N VAL A 672 -29.31 -6.64 -8.83
CA VAL A 672 -29.39 -5.23 -8.40
C VAL A 672 -30.83 -4.70 -8.34
N GLN A 673 -31.83 -5.58 -8.41
CA GLN A 673 -33.28 -5.27 -8.27
C GLN A 673 -33.83 -4.30 -9.33
N ILE A 674 -33.28 -4.31 -10.54
CA ILE A 674 -33.82 -3.60 -11.70
C ILE A 674 -34.97 -4.42 -12.34
N VAL A 675 -34.89 -5.73 -12.23
CA VAL A 675 -35.96 -6.67 -12.58
C VAL A 675 -36.28 -7.55 -11.37
N ASP A 676 -37.56 -7.87 -11.19
CA ASP A 676 -38.06 -8.51 -9.96
C ASP A 676 -38.09 -10.06 -10.06
N THR A 677 -38.01 -10.62 -11.26
CA THR A 677 -38.14 -12.07 -11.48
C THR A 677 -37.27 -12.56 -12.64
N LEU A 678 -36.81 -13.83 -12.55
CA LEU A 678 -36.21 -14.55 -13.65
C LEU A 678 -37.13 -15.73 -14.05
N PRO A 679 -37.23 -16.13 -15.36
CA PRO A 679 -36.53 -15.43 -16.45
C PRO A 679 -37.22 -14.08 -16.79
N TYR A 680 -36.45 -13.16 -17.34
CA TYR A 680 -36.93 -11.84 -17.73
C TYR A 680 -36.66 -11.57 -19.22
N THR A 681 -37.74 -11.34 -19.99
CA THR A 681 -37.66 -10.98 -21.41
C THR A 681 -37.97 -9.47 -21.55
N GLU A 682 -37.07 -8.70 -22.14
CA GLU A 682 -37.38 -7.32 -22.48
C GLU A 682 -38.46 -7.30 -23.58
N GLY A 683 -39.63 -6.71 -23.26
CA GLY A 683 -40.79 -6.63 -24.16
C GLY A 683 -40.65 -5.62 -25.29
#